data_5bd6249fae574b3adb4bd5091d93cbaa
#
_entry.id   5bd6249fae574b3adb4bd5091d93cbaa
#
_cell.length_a   1.000
_cell.length_b   1.000
_cell.length_c   1.000
_cell.angle_alpha   90.00
_cell.angle_beta   90.00
_cell.angle_gamma   90.00
#
_symmetry.space_group_name_H-M   'P 1'
#
loop_
_entity.id
_entity.type
_entity.pdbx_description
1 polymer ?
#
loop_
_entity_poly.entity_id
_entity_poly.type
_entity_poly.pdbx_seq_one_letter_code
_entity_poly.pdbx_strand_id
1 'polypeptide(L)'
;LKWKSISVILAASVLFMGLFETAAIPRQADAAEETSRVLAFPGAEGGGMYASGGRGHDVYEVTTLEDYGPEELPIKGSLRDAVSRGNRTIVFKLSGTIHLKQPLKINQKNVTIAGQTAPGDGIAVAGFGTDISGSENIIVRYLRFRPGSENIEAEPDAFGGRDVKNAIIDHISTSWSVDETLSFYRNENTTLQWSIISESLYISGHVKGRHGYGGIWGGENATFANNLIASHTSRLPALGNTGNKVHSVSSTDMVNNVIYNWGFNSTYGGNDQENNVINNYYKPGPATHEAIKKRIVSPGQSGRSSWFYISGNYMYGNEDVSEDNTLGTEEIKNGTYFSDTPFGVLGHDTLNIKPAEAAYEEVLKKAGAVYPHRDAVDARIVNDVKNGTGRFINNEWETGGYPNLKSGEAPADSDHDGMPDQWEEKMGLNPANKEDGKVITDSGYSNLEVYLNSLVDINKEAVNPEVELVSPRLNNIYTAGSSIHMKVKLKDKSEIAKVEYYQNDKKIGESLEKPFHFVWKNAPDGTWFVSAKAIDKNGNETQTTSMPIHVNAAKQTGDWTSKDIGNVPIKGAAYRNNDGLTVKGSGRIDQKTDSFHFAFKKLKGDAELTARIDSLTQVDNNAISGLMIRKSLEDDAAAAMISTSVVKADKQATPYSVHFSARTKEGEAILAPGENDRPEDIGVPSIKGTTLPYWLKISKTGSTITGYASEDGKTWTEVGSKDIKMGKEIYIGFAVDGAKNTSQLNHYNTALFTHISLKEK
;
A
#
# COMPACT_ATOMS: atom_id res chain seq x y z
N LEU A 1 67.55 4.92 -38.83
CA LEU A 1 68.65 4.17 -39.46
C LEU A 1 68.39 2.66 -39.34
N LYS A 2 68.12 2.07 -40.51
CA LYS A 2 68.58 0.77 -41.08
C LYS A 2 68.50 -0.46 -40.23
N TRP A 3 67.60 -1.36 -40.59
CA TRP A 3 67.79 -2.57 -41.35
C TRP A 3 68.63 -3.67 -40.72
N LYS A 4 68.10 -4.88 -40.43
CA LYS A 4 68.18 -6.06 -41.36
C LYS A 4 67.38 -7.23 -40.81
N SER A 5 66.66 -7.83 -41.73
CA SER A 5 66.04 -9.15 -41.70
C SER A 5 67.02 -10.27 -41.52
N ILE A 6 66.61 -11.39 -40.93
CA ILE A 6 67.01 -12.72 -41.36
C ILE A 6 65.87 -13.70 -41.03
N SER A 7 65.50 -14.50 -42.02
CA SER A 7 64.43 -15.49 -42.04
C SER A 7 64.96 -16.87 -41.60
N VAL A 8 63.95 -17.76 -41.30
CA VAL A 8 63.89 -19.20 -41.52
C VAL A 8 64.46 -20.08 -40.38
N ILE A 9 63.62 -20.92 -39.74
CA ILE A 9 63.37 -22.33 -40.09
C ILE A 9 62.16 -22.88 -39.24
N LEU A 10 61.29 -23.66 -39.91
CA LEU A 10 60.17 -24.45 -39.43
C LEU A 10 60.59 -25.45 -38.35
N ALA A 11 59.72 -25.61 -37.33
CA ALA A 11 59.47 -26.94 -36.72
C ALA A 11 58.00 -26.97 -36.28
N ALA A 12 57.24 -27.86 -36.88
CA ALA A 12 55.88 -28.17 -36.61
C ALA A 12 55.75 -28.80 -35.21
N SER A 13 54.89 -28.21 -34.34
CA SER A 13 54.36 -28.90 -33.17
C SER A 13 52.86 -28.68 -33.20
N VAL A 14 52.14 -29.73 -33.61
CA VAL A 14 50.70 -29.84 -33.53
C VAL A 14 50.31 -29.88 -32.06
N LEU A 15 49.78 -28.76 -31.55
CA LEU A 15 49.07 -28.75 -30.28
C LEU A 15 47.58 -28.67 -30.57
N PHE A 16 46.85 -29.72 -30.27
CA PHE A 16 45.40 -29.80 -30.23
C PHE A 16 44.88 -28.76 -29.25
N MET A 17 44.35 -27.63 -29.77
CA MET A 17 43.42 -26.78 -29.03
C MET A 17 42.03 -27.39 -29.25
N GLY A 18 41.55 -28.12 -28.29
CA GLY A 18 40.15 -28.49 -28.19
C GLY A 18 39.31 -27.25 -28.01
N LEU A 19 38.58 -26.88 -29.05
CA LEU A 19 37.43 -26.00 -28.93
C LEU A 19 36.40 -26.73 -28.07
N PHE A 20 36.27 -26.31 -26.82
CA PHE A 20 35.03 -26.55 -26.08
C PHE A 20 33.99 -25.61 -26.65
N GLU A 21 33.32 -25.98 -27.72
CA GLU A 21 31.98 -25.56 -27.98
C GLU A 21 31.11 -26.11 -26.86
N THR A 22 30.70 -25.27 -25.92
CA THR A 22 29.56 -25.57 -25.07
C THR A 22 28.34 -25.54 -25.95
N ALA A 23 28.06 -26.67 -26.60
CA ALA A 23 26.73 -26.87 -27.21
C ALA A 23 25.73 -26.76 -26.08
N ALA A 24 24.95 -25.69 -26.09
CA ALA A 24 23.70 -25.64 -25.40
C ALA A 24 22.87 -26.85 -25.89
N ILE A 25 22.73 -27.84 -25.04
CA ILE A 25 21.81 -28.96 -25.29
C ILE A 25 20.43 -28.33 -25.24
N PRO A 26 19.68 -28.29 -26.35
CA PRO A 26 18.29 -27.90 -26.27
C PRO A 26 17.59 -28.94 -25.40
N ARG A 27 16.86 -28.48 -24.39
CA ARG A 27 15.88 -29.27 -23.63
C ARG A 27 14.74 -29.71 -24.56
N GLN A 28 15.02 -30.63 -25.46
CA GLN A 28 14.05 -31.13 -26.44
C GLN A 28 13.16 -32.26 -25.87
N ALA A 29 13.41 -32.69 -24.61
CA ALA A 29 12.62 -33.73 -23.96
C ALA A 29 11.34 -33.21 -23.31
N ASP A 30 11.27 -31.90 -22.97
CA ASP A 30 10.10 -31.35 -22.26
C ASP A 30 8.95 -30.95 -23.21
N ALA A 31 9.25 -30.62 -24.46
CA ALA A 31 8.24 -30.15 -25.41
C ALA A 31 7.22 -31.23 -25.87
N ALA A 32 7.59 -32.50 -25.81
CA ALA A 32 6.68 -33.60 -26.21
C ALA A 32 5.75 -34.04 -25.05
N GLU A 33 6.12 -33.76 -23.79
CA GLU A 33 5.29 -33.98 -22.59
C GLU A 33 4.33 -32.82 -22.32
N GLU A 34 4.68 -31.60 -22.73
CA GLU A 34 3.86 -30.39 -22.57
C GLU A 34 2.55 -30.43 -23.37
N THR A 35 2.53 -31.08 -24.53
CA THR A 35 1.32 -31.12 -25.41
C THR A 35 0.20 -32.00 -24.88
N SER A 36 0.38 -32.71 -23.77
CA SER A 36 -0.63 -33.57 -23.13
C SER A 36 -1.14 -33.05 -21.76
N ARG A 37 -0.59 -31.96 -21.25
CA ARG A 37 -0.98 -31.42 -19.94
C ARG A 37 -2.23 -30.53 -20.06
N VAL A 38 -3.20 -30.73 -19.20
CA VAL A 38 -4.42 -29.92 -19.12
C VAL A 38 -4.15 -28.67 -18.32
N LEU A 39 -4.53 -27.50 -18.85
CA LEU A 39 -4.43 -26.23 -18.12
C LEU A 39 -5.20 -26.26 -16.80
N ALA A 40 -4.83 -25.40 -15.87
CA ALA A 40 -5.55 -25.21 -14.60
C ALA A 40 -7.03 -24.84 -14.85
N PHE A 41 -7.26 -23.98 -15.83
CA PHE A 41 -8.56 -23.55 -16.33
C PHE A 41 -8.34 -22.81 -17.68
N PRO A 42 -9.39 -22.56 -18.48
CA PRO A 42 -9.28 -21.74 -19.68
C PRO A 42 -8.78 -20.33 -19.35
N GLY A 43 -7.67 -19.90 -19.98
CA GLY A 43 -7.01 -18.61 -19.70
C GLY A 43 -5.92 -18.66 -18.62
N ALA A 44 -5.54 -19.83 -18.14
CA ALA A 44 -4.36 -20.01 -17.32
C ALA A 44 -3.10 -19.87 -18.17
N GLU A 45 -2.16 -18.99 -17.77
CA GLU A 45 -0.92 -18.67 -18.49
C GLU A 45 0.31 -18.78 -17.57
N GLY A 46 1.50 -18.83 -18.17
CA GLY A 46 2.77 -18.76 -17.47
C GLY A 46 3.13 -20.01 -16.65
N GLY A 47 4.12 -19.89 -15.76
CA GLY A 47 4.74 -21.03 -15.04
C GLY A 47 3.78 -21.92 -14.26
N GLY A 48 2.70 -21.37 -13.72
CA GLY A 48 1.68 -22.08 -12.95
C GLY A 48 0.52 -22.65 -13.75
N MET A 49 0.50 -22.51 -15.06
CA MET A 49 -0.63 -22.82 -15.92
C MET A 49 -1.12 -24.29 -15.85
N TYR A 50 -0.27 -25.20 -15.39
CA TYR A 50 -0.60 -26.62 -15.30
C TYR A 50 -0.97 -27.08 -13.87
N ALA A 51 -1.17 -26.16 -12.93
CA ALA A 51 -1.66 -26.54 -11.60
C ALA A 51 -3.04 -27.21 -11.74
N SER A 52 -3.18 -28.41 -11.18
CA SER A 52 -4.45 -29.15 -11.22
C SER A 52 -5.33 -28.93 -9.98
N GLY A 53 -4.76 -28.34 -8.92
CA GLY A 53 -5.51 -28.09 -7.70
C GLY A 53 -6.24 -29.32 -7.17
N GLY A 54 -7.52 -29.17 -6.89
CA GLY A 54 -8.41 -30.24 -6.40
C GLY A 54 -9.04 -31.11 -7.47
N ARG A 55 -8.54 -31.13 -8.72
CA ARG A 55 -9.09 -31.90 -9.85
C ARG A 55 -9.29 -33.37 -9.49
N GLY A 56 -10.53 -33.88 -9.65
CA GLY A 56 -10.88 -35.28 -9.39
C GLY A 56 -10.88 -35.68 -7.91
N HIS A 57 -10.71 -34.74 -6.99
CA HIS A 57 -10.75 -34.96 -5.54
C HIS A 57 -12.09 -34.58 -4.90
N ASP A 58 -12.17 -34.63 -3.56
CA ASP A 58 -13.36 -34.32 -2.81
C ASP A 58 -13.74 -32.82 -2.89
N VAL A 59 -15.01 -32.54 -2.63
CA VAL A 59 -15.56 -31.18 -2.51
C VAL A 59 -15.81 -30.83 -1.06
N TYR A 60 -15.53 -29.57 -0.70
CA TYR A 60 -15.90 -29.01 0.60
C TYR A 60 -16.67 -27.70 0.41
N GLU A 61 -17.87 -27.65 0.98
CA GLU A 61 -18.73 -26.48 0.95
C GLU A 61 -18.48 -25.57 2.14
N VAL A 62 -18.17 -24.29 1.88
CA VAL A 62 -18.14 -23.25 2.91
C VAL A 62 -19.55 -22.72 3.09
N THR A 63 -20.11 -22.94 4.29
CA THR A 63 -21.52 -22.66 4.63
C THR A 63 -21.68 -21.66 5.77
N THR A 64 -20.57 -21.16 6.34
CA THR A 64 -20.59 -20.13 7.37
C THR A 64 -19.44 -19.13 7.17
N LEU A 65 -19.69 -17.86 7.57
CA LEU A 65 -18.66 -16.80 7.62
C LEU A 65 -17.89 -16.81 8.95
N GLU A 66 -18.26 -17.66 9.89
CA GLU A 66 -17.62 -17.75 11.19
C GLU A 66 -16.21 -18.35 11.07
N ASP A 67 -15.30 -17.88 11.90
CA ASP A 67 -13.96 -18.43 12.09
C ASP A 67 -13.74 -18.84 13.55
N TYR A 68 -12.70 -19.63 13.81
CA TYR A 68 -12.35 -20.07 15.16
C TYR A 68 -10.89 -19.78 15.51
N GLY A 69 -10.66 -19.43 16.78
CA GLY A 69 -9.34 -19.18 17.34
C GLY A 69 -8.59 -20.47 17.75
N PRO A 70 -7.34 -20.34 18.23
CA PRO A 70 -6.49 -21.48 18.58
C PRO A 70 -7.07 -22.38 19.69
N GLU A 71 -7.82 -21.79 20.62
CA GLU A 71 -8.40 -22.46 21.79
C GLU A 71 -9.88 -22.84 21.58
N GLU A 72 -10.45 -22.52 20.41
CA GLU A 72 -11.84 -22.81 20.08
C GLU A 72 -11.98 -24.13 19.32
N LEU A 73 -13.13 -24.77 19.43
CA LEU A 73 -13.42 -25.97 18.66
C LEU A 73 -13.57 -25.62 17.16
N PRO A 74 -13.10 -26.49 16.24
CA PRO A 74 -13.29 -26.31 14.82
C PRO A 74 -14.75 -26.13 14.43
N ILE A 75 -15.02 -25.11 13.62
CA ILE A 75 -16.36 -24.84 13.08
C ILE A 75 -16.47 -25.51 11.71
N LYS A 76 -17.27 -26.56 11.64
CA LYS A 76 -17.55 -27.25 10.37
C LYS A 76 -18.26 -26.29 9.40
N GLY A 77 -17.86 -26.30 8.15
CA GLY A 77 -18.37 -25.39 7.12
C GLY A 77 -17.67 -24.03 7.08
N SER A 78 -16.70 -23.75 7.98
CA SER A 78 -15.88 -22.54 7.90
C SER A 78 -14.78 -22.68 6.86
N LEU A 79 -14.25 -21.54 6.38
CA LEU A 79 -13.11 -21.52 5.46
C LEU A 79 -11.87 -22.16 6.09
N ARG A 80 -11.61 -21.92 7.39
CA ARG A 80 -10.49 -22.53 8.11
C ARG A 80 -10.57 -24.05 8.17
N ASP A 81 -11.76 -24.60 8.40
CA ASP A 81 -11.97 -26.05 8.37
C ASP A 81 -11.81 -26.59 6.93
N ALA A 82 -12.31 -25.86 5.92
CA ALA A 82 -12.14 -26.21 4.52
C ALA A 82 -10.69 -26.38 4.10
N VAL A 83 -9.80 -25.45 4.51
CA VAL A 83 -8.36 -25.47 4.14
C VAL A 83 -7.49 -26.31 5.08
N SER A 84 -8.09 -26.96 6.08
CA SER A 84 -7.35 -27.80 7.05
C SER A 84 -6.78 -29.08 6.44
N ARG A 85 -7.26 -29.49 5.27
CA ARG A 85 -6.85 -30.70 4.54
C ARG A 85 -6.69 -30.41 3.06
N GLY A 86 -5.78 -31.14 2.43
CA GLY A 86 -5.59 -31.15 0.97
C GLY A 86 -6.55 -32.10 0.23
N ASN A 87 -6.27 -32.30 -1.05
CA ASN A 87 -7.03 -33.16 -1.97
C ASN A 87 -8.50 -32.79 -2.05
N ARG A 88 -8.80 -31.51 -2.35
CA ARG A 88 -10.19 -31.04 -2.46
C ARG A 88 -10.37 -29.77 -3.25
N THR A 89 -11.57 -29.58 -3.76
CA THR A 89 -12.07 -28.32 -4.27
C THR A 89 -12.98 -27.67 -3.22
N ILE A 90 -12.76 -26.40 -2.91
CA ILE A 90 -13.51 -25.62 -1.93
C ILE A 90 -14.45 -24.69 -2.69
N VAL A 91 -15.74 -24.82 -2.45
CA VAL A 91 -16.82 -24.01 -3.02
C VAL A 91 -17.56 -23.26 -1.92
N PHE A 92 -18.21 -22.15 -2.27
CA PHE A 92 -18.90 -21.28 -1.31
C PHE A 92 -20.41 -21.32 -1.56
N LYS A 93 -21.19 -21.57 -0.52
CA LYS A 93 -22.67 -21.55 -0.55
C LYS A 93 -23.24 -20.24 0.01
N LEU A 94 -22.38 -19.24 0.25
CA LEU A 94 -22.76 -17.93 0.77
C LEU A 94 -21.75 -16.87 0.30
N SER A 95 -22.14 -15.59 0.40
CA SER A 95 -21.24 -14.44 0.25
C SER A 95 -21.13 -13.66 1.53
N GLY A 96 -20.06 -12.89 1.68
CA GLY A 96 -19.82 -12.03 2.84
C GLY A 96 -18.35 -11.87 3.19
N THR A 97 -18.10 -11.23 4.33
CA THR A 97 -16.76 -11.05 4.87
C THR A 97 -16.51 -12.02 6.02
N ILE A 98 -15.48 -12.84 5.88
CA ILE A 98 -14.98 -13.75 6.92
C ILE A 98 -13.94 -12.99 7.74
N HIS A 99 -14.26 -12.67 9.00
CA HIS A 99 -13.30 -12.06 9.92
C HIS A 99 -12.50 -13.16 10.62
N LEU A 100 -11.24 -13.30 10.25
CA LEU A 100 -10.33 -14.28 10.82
C LEU A 100 -10.02 -13.93 12.28
N LYS A 101 -9.98 -14.95 13.15
CA LYS A 101 -9.56 -14.82 14.55
C LYS A 101 -8.07 -15.10 14.78
N GLN A 102 -7.38 -15.60 13.76
CA GLN A 102 -5.94 -15.86 13.72
C GLN A 102 -5.47 -15.96 12.26
N PRO A 103 -4.17 -15.86 11.96
CA PRO A 103 -3.65 -16.02 10.61
C PRO A 103 -4.15 -17.34 9.96
N LEU A 104 -4.56 -17.26 8.69
CA LEU A 104 -5.01 -18.42 7.92
C LEU A 104 -3.82 -19.03 7.18
N LYS A 105 -3.35 -20.18 7.66
CA LYS A 105 -2.26 -20.92 7.04
C LYS A 105 -2.80 -22.08 6.21
N ILE A 106 -2.39 -22.13 4.93
CA ILE A 106 -2.76 -23.19 3.98
C ILE A 106 -1.46 -23.88 3.56
N ASN A 107 -1.07 -24.90 4.27
CA ASN A 107 0.09 -25.72 3.93
C ASN A 107 -0.39 -27.10 3.51
N GLN A 108 -1.01 -27.16 2.32
CA GLN A 108 -1.68 -28.34 1.81
C GLN A 108 -1.26 -28.64 0.38
N LYS A 109 -1.67 -29.80 -0.11
CA LYS A 109 -1.50 -30.22 -1.52
C LYS A 109 -2.83 -30.45 -2.19
N ASN A 110 -2.85 -30.17 -3.49
CA ASN A 110 -4.01 -30.43 -4.36
C ASN A 110 -5.27 -29.73 -3.85
N VAL A 111 -5.24 -28.40 -3.78
CA VAL A 111 -6.40 -27.59 -3.33
C VAL A 111 -6.79 -26.57 -4.39
N THR A 112 -8.07 -26.53 -4.70
CA THR A 112 -8.70 -25.43 -5.45
C THR A 112 -9.61 -24.65 -4.50
N ILE A 113 -9.47 -23.30 -4.46
CA ILE A 113 -10.39 -22.41 -3.74
C ILE A 113 -11.12 -21.57 -4.76
N ALA A 114 -12.39 -21.92 -5.00
CA ALA A 114 -13.21 -21.40 -6.10
C ALA A 114 -14.15 -20.28 -5.63
N GLY A 115 -13.64 -19.06 -5.44
CA GLY A 115 -14.42 -17.90 -4.99
C GLY A 115 -15.57 -17.50 -5.93
N GLN A 116 -15.50 -17.84 -7.22
CA GLN A 116 -16.55 -17.59 -8.20
C GLN A 116 -17.87 -18.35 -7.93
N THR A 117 -17.86 -19.34 -7.05
CA THR A 117 -19.07 -20.09 -6.66
C THR A 117 -19.93 -19.36 -5.65
N ALA A 118 -19.42 -18.35 -4.97
CA ALA A 118 -20.14 -17.61 -3.94
C ALA A 118 -21.39 -16.92 -4.51
N PRO A 119 -22.60 -17.20 -3.99
CA PRO A 119 -23.83 -16.59 -4.49
C PRO A 119 -23.98 -15.15 -3.97
N GLY A 120 -24.13 -14.17 -4.86
CA GLY A 120 -24.27 -12.76 -4.49
C GLY A 120 -23.01 -11.95 -4.76
N ASP A 121 -22.43 -11.29 -3.73
CA ASP A 121 -21.35 -10.31 -3.92
C ASP A 121 -19.93 -10.91 -3.79
N GLY A 122 -19.82 -12.21 -3.48
CA GLY A 122 -18.54 -12.89 -3.33
C GLY A 122 -17.98 -12.90 -1.91
N ILE A 123 -16.74 -13.34 -1.74
CA ILE A 123 -16.10 -13.54 -0.44
C ILE A 123 -14.93 -12.55 -0.26
N ALA A 124 -14.88 -11.96 0.94
CA ALA A 124 -13.70 -11.27 1.47
C ALA A 124 -13.20 -11.97 2.75
N VAL A 125 -11.88 -11.99 2.95
CA VAL A 125 -11.20 -12.49 4.14
C VAL A 125 -10.53 -11.31 4.82
N ALA A 126 -10.87 -11.05 6.07
CA ALA A 126 -10.48 -9.88 6.85
C ALA A 126 -9.83 -10.25 8.19
N GLY A 127 -9.30 -9.26 8.92
CA GLY A 127 -8.77 -9.38 10.28
C GLY A 127 -7.33 -9.85 10.34
N PHE A 128 -6.98 -10.95 9.69
CA PHE A 128 -5.61 -11.48 9.61
C PHE A 128 -5.24 -11.84 8.17
N GLY A 129 -3.95 -12.07 7.96
CA GLY A 129 -3.42 -12.47 6.66
C GLY A 129 -3.63 -13.94 6.32
N THR A 130 -3.51 -14.25 5.04
CA THR A 130 -3.57 -15.61 4.49
C THR A 130 -2.20 -15.99 3.91
N ASP A 131 -1.65 -17.11 4.36
CA ASP A 131 -0.34 -17.62 3.98
C ASP A 131 -0.45 -19.04 3.40
N ILE A 132 0.01 -19.22 2.14
CA ILE A 132 0.04 -20.50 1.44
C ILE A 132 1.45 -21.11 1.36
N SER A 133 2.38 -20.65 2.20
CA SER A 133 3.78 -21.10 2.19
C SER A 133 3.91 -22.62 2.35
N GLY A 134 4.79 -23.23 1.53
CA GLY A 134 5.06 -24.66 1.53
C GLY A 134 3.96 -25.52 0.92
N SER A 135 2.92 -24.94 0.34
CA SER A 135 1.88 -25.71 -0.38
C SER A 135 2.35 -26.15 -1.75
N GLU A 136 1.64 -27.13 -2.31
CA GLU A 136 1.92 -27.69 -3.62
C GLU A 136 0.61 -27.96 -4.38
N ASN A 137 0.61 -27.57 -5.66
CA ASN A 137 -0.51 -27.79 -6.56
C ASN A 137 -1.80 -27.08 -6.08
N ILE A 138 -1.76 -25.72 -6.13
CA ILE A 138 -2.79 -24.85 -5.57
C ILE A 138 -3.40 -23.97 -6.66
N ILE A 139 -4.72 -23.83 -6.65
CA ILE A 139 -5.49 -22.90 -7.45
C ILE A 139 -6.31 -22.01 -6.50
N VAL A 140 -6.15 -20.68 -6.58
CA VAL A 140 -6.96 -19.71 -5.82
C VAL A 140 -7.55 -18.69 -6.79
N ARG A 141 -8.88 -18.54 -6.81
CA ARG A 141 -9.56 -17.66 -7.76
C ARG A 141 -10.68 -16.85 -7.12
N TYR A 142 -10.83 -15.58 -7.54
CA TYR A 142 -11.96 -14.69 -7.25
C TYR A 142 -12.25 -14.46 -5.77
N LEU A 143 -11.23 -14.32 -4.96
CA LEU A 143 -11.31 -13.99 -3.52
C LEU A 143 -10.70 -12.62 -3.24
N ARG A 144 -11.11 -12.02 -2.12
CA ARG A 144 -10.55 -10.76 -1.63
C ARG A 144 -9.89 -11.01 -0.28
N PHE A 145 -8.63 -10.57 -0.12
CA PHE A 145 -7.86 -10.68 1.11
C PHE A 145 -7.54 -9.29 1.62
N ARG A 146 -8.16 -8.89 2.72
CA ARG A 146 -8.11 -7.53 3.25
C ARG A 146 -8.04 -7.56 4.77
N PRO A 147 -6.86 -7.80 5.37
CA PRO A 147 -6.73 -7.90 6.83
C PRO A 147 -7.22 -6.63 7.54
N GLY A 148 -6.93 -5.44 7.02
CA GLY A 148 -7.31 -4.17 7.65
C GLY A 148 -6.50 -3.87 8.91
N SER A 149 -6.97 -2.87 9.68
CA SER A 149 -6.30 -2.36 10.87
C SER A 149 -6.75 -3.01 12.18
N GLU A 150 -7.58 -4.04 12.13
CA GLU A 150 -8.16 -4.69 13.33
C GLU A 150 -7.10 -5.36 14.22
N ASN A 151 -6.09 -6.00 13.60
CA ASN A 151 -5.04 -6.76 14.30
C ASN A 151 -3.64 -6.25 13.90
N ILE A 152 -3.39 -4.97 14.06
CA ILE A 152 -2.15 -4.29 13.67
C ILE A 152 -0.92 -4.94 14.29
N GLU A 153 -1.00 -5.39 15.54
CA GLU A 153 0.11 -6.00 16.28
C GLU A 153 0.62 -7.31 15.64
N ALA A 154 -0.21 -7.97 14.84
CA ALA A 154 0.17 -9.15 14.08
C ALA A 154 0.93 -8.82 12.79
N GLU A 155 1.00 -7.54 12.41
CA GLU A 155 1.66 -7.03 11.19
C GLU A 155 1.28 -7.85 9.94
N PRO A 156 -0.02 -8.04 9.63
CA PRO A 156 -0.42 -9.00 8.62
C PRO A 156 -0.05 -8.56 7.21
N ASP A 157 0.57 -9.48 6.46
CA ASP A 157 0.48 -9.48 4.99
C ASP A 157 -0.96 -9.80 4.60
N ALA A 158 -1.44 -9.27 3.47
CA ALA A 158 -2.82 -9.58 3.08
C ALA A 158 -2.92 -11.02 2.52
N PHE A 159 -2.05 -11.36 1.57
CA PHE A 159 -1.92 -12.69 1.00
C PHE A 159 -0.46 -12.95 0.62
N GLY A 160 0.03 -14.15 0.84
CA GLY A 160 1.39 -14.47 0.45
C GLY A 160 1.69 -15.96 0.43
N GLY A 161 2.88 -16.27 -0.10
CA GLY A 161 3.40 -17.62 -0.13
C GLY A 161 4.85 -17.66 -0.56
N ARG A 162 5.63 -18.46 0.11
CA ARG A 162 7.02 -18.81 -0.26
C ARG A 162 7.21 -20.31 -0.21
N ASP A 163 8.15 -20.76 -1.03
CA ASP A 163 8.42 -22.21 -1.18
C ASP A 163 7.17 -22.98 -1.68
N VAL A 164 6.33 -22.34 -2.50
CA VAL A 164 5.13 -22.90 -3.11
C VAL A 164 5.50 -23.53 -4.45
N LYS A 165 4.89 -24.67 -4.79
CA LYS A 165 5.14 -25.38 -6.04
C LYS A 165 3.85 -25.58 -6.83
N ASN A 166 3.94 -25.40 -8.15
CA ASN A 166 2.82 -25.60 -9.08
C ASN A 166 1.54 -24.90 -8.64
N ALA A 167 1.52 -23.57 -8.67
CA ALA A 167 0.37 -22.80 -8.22
C ALA A 167 -0.04 -21.71 -9.20
N ILE A 168 -1.33 -21.46 -9.29
CA ILE A 168 -1.89 -20.31 -10.00
C ILE A 168 -2.87 -19.56 -9.11
N ILE A 169 -2.58 -18.26 -8.94
CA ILE A 169 -3.39 -17.31 -8.20
C ILE A 169 -3.98 -16.35 -9.23
N ASP A 170 -5.30 -16.34 -9.36
CA ASP A 170 -5.98 -15.72 -10.48
C ASP A 170 -7.16 -14.86 -10.01
N HIS A 171 -7.22 -13.62 -10.50
CA HIS A 171 -8.32 -12.69 -10.22
C HIS A 171 -8.61 -12.50 -8.73
N ILE A 172 -7.57 -12.43 -7.88
CA ILE A 172 -7.77 -12.06 -6.48
C ILE A 172 -7.61 -10.55 -6.28
N SER A 173 -8.17 -10.02 -5.20
CA SER A 173 -7.95 -8.65 -4.76
C SER A 173 -7.32 -8.65 -3.38
N THR A 174 -6.20 -7.94 -3.23
CA THR A 174 -5.50 -7.81 -1.94
C THR A 174 -5.34 -6.34 -1.58
N SER A 175 -5.63 -5.98 -0.32
CA SER A 175 -5.55 -4.60 0.16
C SER A 175 -5.38 -4.55 1.67
N TRP A 176 -4.97 -3.37 2.19
CA TRP A 176 -5.03 -3.01 3.60
C TRP A 176 -4.16 -3.89 4.51
N SER A 177 -3.03 -4.32 4.00
CA SER A 177 -1.99 -4.98 4.79
C SER A 177 -1.28 -3.99 5.71
N VAL A 178 -0.70 -4.48 6.78
CA VAL A 178 0.17 -3.70 7.68
C VAL A 178 1.63 -3.79 7.26
N ASP A 179 2.10 -4.96 6.78
CA ASP A 179 3.42 -5.17 6.18
C ASP A 179 3.30 -5.23 4.65
N GLU A 180 3.47 -6.36 3.98
CA GLU A 180 3.32 -6.50 2.53
C GLU A 180 1.89 -6.86 2.13
N THR A 181 1.46 -6.36 0.96
CA THR A 181 0.11 -6.68 0.47
C THR A 181 0.07 -8.04 -0.22
N LEU A 182 1.07 -8.34 -1.07
CA LEU A 182 1.19 -9.64 -1.71
C LEU A 182 2.65 -10.00 -1.98
N SER A 183 3.22 -10.85 -1.12
CA SER A 183 4.56 -11.41 -1.30
C SER A 183 4.50 -12.86 -1.77
N PHE A 184 5.05 -13.12 -2.97
CA PHE A 184 5.01 -14.42 -3.61
C PHE A 184 6.37 -14.74 -4.26
N TYR A 185 7.24 -15.42 -3.51
CA TYR A 185 8.65 -15.58 -3.87
C TYR A 185 9.26 -16.89 -3.38
N ARG A 186 10.42 -17.27 -3.92
CA ARG A 186 11.08 -18.58 -3.75
C ARG A 186 10.20 -19.76 -4.19
N ASN A 187 9.30 -19.48 -5.09
CA ASN A 187 8.31 -20.43 -5.59
C ASN A 187 8.85 -21.14 -6.84
N GLU A 188 8.20 -22.22 -7.23
CA GLU A 188 8.55 -23.02 -8.40
C GLU A 188 7.31 -23.31 -9.26
N ASN A 189 7.37 -22.96 -10.55
CA ASN A 189 6.27 -23.11 -11.50
C ASN A 189 4.97 -22.43 -11.01
N THR A 190 5.00 -21.12 -10.88
CA THR A 190 3.89 -20.36 -10.30
C THR A 190 3.44 -19.21 -11.19
N THR A 191 2.16 -18.87 -11.10
CA THR A 191 1.57 -17.70 -11.76
C THR A 191 0.72 -16.90 -10.79
N LEU A 192 0.90 -15.57 -10.81
CA LEU A 192 -0.02 -14.57 -10.27
C LEU A 192 -0.52 -13.73 -11.43
N GLN A 193 -1.80 -13.85 -11.76
CA GLN A 193 -2.36 -13.13 -12.90
C GLN A 193 -3.67 -12.42 -12.59
N TRP A 194 -3.96 -11.36 -13.34
CA TRP A 194 -5.23 -10.61 -13.32
C TRP A 194 -5.69 -10.18 -11.93
N SER A 195 -4.77 -9.88 -11.03
CA SER A 195 -5.06 -9.56 -9.62
C SER A 195 -4.91 -8.08 -9.34
N ILE A 196 -5.62 -7.58 -8.32
CA ILE A 196 -5.43 -6.23 -7.76
C ILE A 196 -4.66 -6.32 -6.46
N ILE A 197 -3.54 -5.60 -6.37
CA ILE A 197 -2.70 -5.46 -5.19
C ILE A 197 -2.65 -3.98 -4.85
N SER A 198 -3.30 -3.55 -3.75
CA SER A 198 -3.51 -2.12 -3.54
C SER A 198 -3.55 -1.68 -2.08
N GLU A 199 -3.25 -0.41 -1.84
CA GLU A 199 -3.50 0.30 -0.58
C GLU A 199 -3.02 -0.42 0.68
N SER A 200 -1.75 -0.78 0.75
CA SER A 200 -1.14 -1.11 2.03
C SER A 200 -1.23 0.08 3.00
N LEU A 201 -1.43 -0.20 4.29
CA LEU A 201 -1.60 0.84 5.32
C LEU A 201 -0.27 1.50 5.66
N TYR A 202 -0.22 2.84 5.58
CA TYR A 202 1.03 3.60 5.62
C TYR A 202 1.56 3.86 7.03
N ILE A 203 0.77 4.54 7.89
CA ILE A 203 1.05 4.73 9.31
C ILE A 203 0.07 3.85 10.07
N SER A 204 0.35 2.57 10.07
CA SER A 204 -0.56 1.54 10.58
C SER A 204 -0.24 1.08 12.01
N GLY A 205 0.88 1.52 12.58
CA GLY A 205 1.38 0.99 13.86
C GLY A 205 2.40 -0.13 13.73
N HIS A 206 2.87 -0.44 12.50
CA HIS A 206 3.96 -1.38 12.28
C HIS A 206 5.20 -1.00 13.10
N VAL A 207 5.91 -2.00 13.71
CA VAL A 207 7.06 -1.78 14.60
C VAL A 207 8.21 -1.00 13.95
N LYS A 208 8.36 -1.06 12.63
CA LYS A 208 9.36 -0.28 11.87
C LYS A 208 8.89 1.15 11.58
N GLY A 209 7.74 1.58 12.10
CA GLY A 209 7.14 2.88 11.82
C GLY A 209 6.37 2.90 10.50
N ARG A 210 6.59 3.92 9.66
CA ARG A 210 5.95 4.01 8.34
C ARG A 210 6.31 2.82 7.49
N HIS A 211 5.30 2.15 6.98
CA HIS A 211 5.44 0.96 6.15
C HIS A 211 4.53 1.05 4.92
N GLY A 212 3.76 0.03 4.62
CA GLY A 212 2.82 0.05 3.51
C GLY A 212 3.47 -0.34 2.18
N TYR A 213 3.82 -1.62 2.05
CA TYR A 213 4.53 -2.15 0.90
C TYR A 213 3.64 -3.02 0.01
N GLY A 214 3.94 -3.04 -1.29
CA GLY A 214 3.26 -3.89 -2.27
C GLY A 214 3.61 -5.36 -2.07
N GLY A 215 4.80 -5.79 -2.43
CA GLY A 215 5.22 -7.18 -2.20
C GLY A 215 6.55 -7.55 -2.83
N ILE A 216 7.03 -8.74 -2.46
CA ILE A 216 8.25 -9.35 -3.00
C ILE A 216 7.83 -10.42 -4.00
N TRP A 217 8.35 -10.34 -5.24
CA TRP A 217 8.03 -11.26 -6.32
C TRP A 217 9.27 -11.96 -6.86
N GLY A 218 9.18 -13.28 -7.04
CA GLY A 218 10.26 -14.05 -7.60
C GLY A 218 10.08 -15.55 -7.43
N GLY A 219 10.92 -16.31 -8.12
CA GLY A 219 10.90 -17.76 -8.07
C GLY A 219 11.56 -18.38 -9.30
N GLU A 220 11.53 -19.71 -9.38
CA GLU A 220 11.91 -20.47 -10.56
C GLU A 220 10.66 -20.67 -11.44
N ASN A 221 10.71 -20.22 -12.69
CA ASN A 221 9.55 -20.21 -13.59
C ASN A 221 8.33 -19.50 -12.94
N ALA A 222 8.54 -18.30 -12.42
CA ALA A 222 7.49 -17.53 -11.78
C ALA A 222 6.96 -16.45 -12.74
N THR A 223 5.65 -16.41 -12.94
CA THR A 223 4.99 -15.45 -13.83
C THR A 223 4.08 -14.51 -13.05
N PHE A 224 4.25 -13.22 -13.29
CA PHE A 224 3.44 -12.14 -12.75
C PHE A 224 2.89 -11.31 -13.91
N ALA A 225 1.64 -11.58 -14.30
CA ALA A 225 1.10 -11.03 -15.54
C ALA A 225 -0.27 -10.38 -15.36
N ASN A 226 -0.50 -9.25 -16.04
CA ASN A 226 -1.79 -8.56 -16.10
C ASN A 226 -2.35 -8.14 -14.71
N ASN A 227 -1.49 -7.80 -13.75
CA ASN A 227 -1.90 -7.36 -12.43
C ASN A 227 -1.95 -5.83 -12.33
N LEU A 228 -2.80 -5.31 -11.47
CA LEU A 228 -2.80 -3.91 -11.03
C LEU A 228 -2.15 -3.80 -9.65
N ILE A 229 -1.04 -3.05 -9.56
CA ILE A 229 -0.35 -2.76 -8.30
C ILE A 229 -0.46 -1.26 -8.05
N ALA A 230 -1.14 -0.85 -6.97
CA ALA A 230 -1.52 0.54 -6.80
C ALA A 230 -1.41 1.05 -5.35
N SER A 231 -0.87 2.27 -5.20
CA SER A 231 -0.87 3.03 -3.93
C SER A 231 -0.12 2.34 -2.79
N HIS A 232 1.15 2.01 -3.03
CA HIS A 232 2.10 1.53 -2.04
C HIS A 232 3.31 2.46 -1.93
N THR A 233 3.92 2.53 -0.74
CA THR A 233 5.09 3.39 -0.55
C THR A 233 6.33 2.84 -1.25
N SER A 234 6.45 1.52 -1.35
CA SER A 234 7.56 0.79 -1.95
C SER A 234 7.13 -0.63 -2.37
N ARG A 235 7.99 -1.38 -3.02
CA ARG A 235 7.78 -2.76 -3.47
C ARG A 235 6.63 -2.92 -4.48
N LEU A 236 6.71 -2.16 -5.59
CA LEU A 236 5.72 -2.28 -6.68
C LEU A 236 6.32 -2.94 -7.97
N PRO A 237 6.76 -4.20 -7.92
CA PRO A 237 7.16 -4.99 -6.75
C PRO A 237 8.66 -4.82 -6.40
N ALA A 238 9.11 -5.42 -5.28
CA ALA A 238 10.50 -5.79 -5.10
C ALA A 238 10.73 -7.14 -5.78
N LEU A 239 11.55 -7.19 -6.83
CA LEU A 239 11.92 -8.43 -7.49
C LEU A 239 13.04 -9.12 -6.71
N GLY A 240 12.98 -10.44 -6.56
CA GLY A 240 14.08 -11.18 -5.98
C GLY A 240 13.72 -12.50 -5.32
N ASN A 241 14.73 -13.35 -5.28
CA ASN A 241 14.67 -14.60 -4.57
C ASN A 241 15.43 -14.44 -3.23
N THR A 242 14.70 -14.06 -2.17
CA THR A 242 15.31 -13.79 -0.85
C THR A 242 15.51 -15.07 -0.05
N GLY A 243 16.48 -15.91 -0.40
CA GLY A 243 16.74 -17.13 0.34
C GLY A 243 18.11 -17.73 0.11
N ASN A 244 18.62 -18.47 1.11
CA ASN A 244 19.95 -19.10 1.09
C ASN A 244 20.03 -20.38 0.25
N LYS A 245 19.01 -20.72 -0.53
CA LYS A 245 19.00 -21.90 -1.38
C LYS A 245 19.12 -21.51 -2.85
N VAL A 246 20.33 -21.16 -3.25
CA VAL A 246 20.65 -21.00 -4.67
C VAL A 246 20.95 -22.39 -5.21
N HIS A 247 19.98 -23.07 -5.79
CA HIS A 247 20.21 -24.33 -6.49
C HIS A 247 19.97 -24.25 -8.00
N SER A 248 19.38 -23.17 -8.48
CA SER A 248 19.23 -22.86 -9.90
C SER A 248 19.14 -21.35 -10.08
N VAL A 249 19.40 -20.87 -11.28
CA VAL A 249 19.10 -19.49 -11.64
C VAL A 249 17.58 -19.39 -11.69
N SER A 250 17.00 -18.70 -10.73
CA SER A 250 15.57 -18.39 -10.73
C SER A 250 15.23 -17.51 -11.93
N SER A 251 14.09 -17.72 -12.57
CA SER A 251 13.65 -16.94 -13.71
C SER A 251 12.21 -16.44 -13.52
N THR A 252 11.99 -15.16 -13.80
CA THR A 252 10.75 -14.49 -13.49
C THR A 252 10.27 -13.63 -14.66
N ASP A 253 9.01 -13.80 -15.03
CA ASP A 253 8.28 -12.92 -15.94
C ASP A 253 7.47 -11.89 -15.16
N MET A 254 7.69 -10.61 -15.42
CA MET A 254 6.86 -9.49 -15.01
C MET A 254 6.32 -8.80 -16.28
N VAL A 255 5.10 -9.14 -16.68
CA VAL A 255 4.57 -8.82 -18.03
C VAL A 255 3.18 -8.17 -17.95
N ASN A 256 2.99 -7.08 -18.70
CA ASN A 256 1.70 -6.41 -18.84
C ASN A 256 1.01 -5.97 -17.51
N ASN A 257 1.78 -5.76 -16.46
CA ASN A 257 1.22 -5.22 -15.21
C ASN A 257 1.05 -3.69 -15.30
N VAL A 258 0.11 -3.17 -14.52
CA VAL A 258 -0.11 -1.74 -14.32
C VAL A 258 0.41 -1.35 -12.95
N ILE A 259 1.39 -0.45 -12.91
CA ILE A 259 2.03 0.05 -11.69
C ILE A 259 1.61 1.50 -11.49
N TYR A 260 0.94 1.80 -10.38
CA TYR A 260 0.36 3.11 -10.14
C TYR A 260 0.69 3.67 -8.76
N ASN A 261 0.97 4.99 -8.70
CA ASN A 261 1.02 5.78 -7.46
C ASN A 261 1.97 5.21 -6.41
N TRP A 262 3.21 4.91 -6.80
CA TRP A 262 4.28 4.48 -5.87
C TRP A 262 4.82 5.66 -5.04
N GLY A 263 5.33 5.37 -3.84
CA GLY A 263 5.97 6.38 -2.99
C GLY A 263 7.43 6.62 -3.36
N PHE A 264 8.34 6.08 -2.55
CA PHE A 264 9.79 6.28 -2.71
C PHE A 264 10.48 5.17 -3.54
N ASN A 265 9.79 4.10 -3.92
CA ASN A 265 10.27 3.08 -4.85
C ASN A 265 9.14 2.56 -5.74
N SER A 266 9.44 2.41 -7.03
CA SER A 266 8.68 1.63 -8.01
C SER A 266 9.12 0.15 -7.96
N THR A 267 9.41 -0.46 -9.11
CA THR A 267 10.04 -1.79 -9.20
C THR A 267 11.53 -1.69 -8.87
N TYR A 268 12.06 -2.66 -8.12
CA TYR A 268 13.49 -2.71 -7.80
C TYR A 268 13.96 -4.12 -7.39
N GLY A 269 15.28 -4.29 -7.21
CA GLY A 269 15.87 -5.55 -6.74
C GLY A 269 16.25 -6.49 -7.87
N GLY A 270 15.78 -7.72 -7.86
CA GLY A 270 16.09 -8.75 -8.87
C GLY A 270 17.22 -9.70 -8.47
N ASN A 271 17.49 -9.85 -7.17
CA ASN A 271 18.61 -10.61 -6.63
C ASN A 271 18.52 -12.09 -6.93
N ASP A 272 19.65 -12.66 -7.40
CA ASP A 272 19.86 -14.08 -7.69
C ASP A 272 18.79 -14.66 -8.63
N GLN A 273 18.32 -13.83 -9.58
CA GLN A 273 17.37 -14.30 -10.59
C GLN A 273 17.52 -13.55 -11.92
N GLU A 274 17.02 -14.17 -12.97
CA GLU A 274 16.79 -13.63 -14.29
C GLU A 274 15.40 -13.00 -14.32
N ASN A 275 15.31 -11.73 -14.72
CA ASN A 275 14.09 -10.95 -14.66
C ASN A 275 13.71 -10.44 -16.05
N ASN A 276 12.58 -10.86 -16.57
CA ASN A 276 11.94 -10.27 -17.73
C ASN A 276 10.96 -9.18 -17.26
N VAL A 277 11.18 -7.93 -17.63
CA VAL A 277 10.31 -6.78 -17.32
C VAL A 277 9.78 -6.24 -18.64
N ILE A 278 8.62 -6.73 -19.05
CA ILE A 278 8.13 -6.58 -20.43
C ILE A 278 6.75 -5.90 -20.46
N ASN A 279 6.63 -4.84 -21.26
CA ASN A 279 5.36 -4.20 -21.61
C ASN A 279 4.47 -3.87 -20.40
N ASN A 280 5.07 -3.48 -19.25
CA ASN A 280 4.34 -3.00 -18.09
C ASN A 280 4.02 -1.51 -18.26
N TYR A 281 2.90 -1.06 -17.70
CA TYR A 281 2.46 0.33 -17.74
C TYR A 281 2.71 1.00 -16.39
N TYR A 282 3.60 1.98 -16.36
CA TYR A 282 3.94 2.77 -15.18
C TYR A 282 3.24 4.13 -15.22
N LYS A 283 2.41 4.41 -14.21
CA LYS A 283 1.68 5.68 -14.10
C LYS A 283 1.95 6.32 -12.74
N PRO A 284 2.78 7.38 -12.67
CA PRO A 284 2.97 8.11 -11.41
C PRO A 284 1.65 8.72 -10.96
N GLY A 285 1.41 8.72 -9.65
CA GLY A 285 0.21 9.26 -9.03
C GLY A 285 0.52 10.40 -8.06
N PRO A 286 -0.50 10.86 -7.30
CA PRO A 286 -0.34 11.99 -6.37
C PRO A 286 0.68 11.75 -5.25
N ALA A 287 0.91 10.49 -4.86
CA ALA A 287 1.86 10.13 -3.81
C ALA A 287 3.27 9.82 -4.32
N THR A 288 3.47 9.76 -5.64
CA THR A 288 4.76 9.43 -6.24
C THR A 288 5.78 10.55 -5.99
N HIS A 289 6.95 10.18 -5.45
CA HIS A 289 8.02 11.13 -5.21
C HIS A 289 8.56 11.70 -6.52
N GLU A 290 8.77 13.01 -6.57
CA GLU A 290 9.20 13.73 -7.77
C GLU A 290 10.50 13.16 -8.35
N ALA A 291 11.47 12.82 -7.48
CA ALA A 291 12.79 12.33 -7.88
C ALA A 291 12.77 10.99 -8.63
N ILE A 292 11.68 10.23 -8.52
CA ILE A 292 11.58 8.88 -9.11
C ILE A 292 10.33 8.70 -9.98
N LYS A 293 9.70 9.78 -10.41
CA LYS A 293 8.50 9.74 -11.27
C LYS A 293 8.73 9.05 -12.60
N LYS A 294 9.97 9.02 -13.08
CA LYS A 294 10.36 8.45 -14.37
C LYS A 294 10.98 7.05 -14.23
N ARG A 295 11.10 6.53 -13.01
CA ARG A 295 11.77 5.26 -12.73
C ARG A 295 10.86 4.08 -13.07
N ILE A 296 11.28 3.27 -14.03
CA ILE A 296 10.73 1.93 -14.28
C ILE A 296 11.29 0.98 -13.22
N VAL A 297 12.62 0.86 -13.14
CA VAL A 297 13.28 -0.09 -12.24
C VAL A 297 14.58 0.43 -11.68
N SER A 298 14.88 0.08 -10.40
CA SER A 298 16.20 0.22 -9.79
C SER A 298 16.80 -1.19 -9.60
N PRO A 299 17.58 -1.70 -10.58
CA PRO A 299 17.95 -3.09 -10.65
C PRO A 299 19.15 -3.43 -9.77
N GLY A 300 19.12 -4.63 -9.20
CA GLY A 300 20.20 -5.22 -8.45
C GLY A 300 20.19 -4.88 -6.95
N GLN A 301 21.05 -5.58 -6.22
CA GLN A 301 21.37 -5.35 -4.82
C GLN A 301 22.88 -5.51 -4.62
N SER A 302 23.48 -4.65 -3.80
CA SER A 302 24.92 -4.72 -3.53
C SER A 302 25.34 -6.09 -3.01
N GLY A 303 26.37 -6.68 -3.63
CA GLY A 303 26.95 -7.97 -3.25
C GLY A 303 26.20 -9.20 -3.78
N ARG A 304 25.19 -9.03 -4.65
CA ARG A 304 24.45 -10.14 -5.28
C ARG A 304 24.37 -9.94 -6.79
N SER A 305 24.22 -11.01 -7.55
CA SER A 305 24.05 -10.96 -9.00
C SER A 305 22.57 -10.86 -9.38
N SER A 306 22.30 -10.14 -10.45
CA SER A 306 20.96 -9.92 -10.98
C SER A 306 21.02 -9.79 -12.49
N TRP A 307 20.07 -10.37 -13.20
CA TRP A 307 20.02 -10.33 -14.68
C TRP A 307 18.68 -9.77 -15.11
N PHE A 308 18.69 -8.87 -16.09
CA PHE A 308 17.49 -8.18 -16.56
C PHE A 308 17.37 -8.18 -18.07
N TYR A 309 16.20 -8.48 -18.55
CA TYR A 309 15.69 -8.08 -19.85
C TYR A 309 14.56 -7.08 -19.64
N ILE A 310 14.71 -5.85 -20.14
CA ILE A 310 13.76 -4.74 -19.93
C ILE A 310 13.35 -4.20 -21.29
N SER A 311 12.07 -4.31 -21.69
CA SER A 311 11.62 -3.93 -23.00
C SER A 311 10.14 -3.54 -23.05
N GLY A 312 9.80 -2.54 -23.85
CA GLY A 312 8.43 -2.15 -24.17
C GLY A 312 7.61 -1.60 -23.00
N ASN A 313 8.23 -1.27 -21.86
CA ASN A 313 7.53 -0.67 -20.75
C ASN A 313 7.17 0.78 -21.06
N TYR A 314 5.94 1.18 -20.75
CA TYR A 314 5.43 2.52 -20.97
C TYR A 314 5.44 3.35 -19.68
N MET A 315 5.99 4.56 -19.77
CA MET A 315 5.97 5.53 -18.65
C MET A 315 5.01 6.68 -18.97
N TYR A 316 3.87 6.68 -18.31
CA TYR A 316 2.84 7.72 -18.50
C TYR A 316 3.39 9.14 -18.28
N GLY A 317 3.21 9.99 -19.31
CA GLY A 317 3.68 11.37 -19.28
C GLY A 317 5.19 11.54 -19.53
N ASN A 318 5.89 10.50 -20.02
CA ASN A 318 7.28 10.56 -20.42
C ASN A 318 7.56 9.65 -21.63
N GLU A 319 7.48 10.21 -22.84
CA GLU A 319 7.69 9.50 -24.10
C GLU A 319 9.13 8.99 -24.22
N ASP A 320 10.13 9.79 -23.86
CA ASP A 320 11.56 9.42 -23.97
C ASP A 320 11.84 8.10 -23.21
N VAL A 321 11.30 7.95 -21.98
CA VAL A 321 11.46 6.73 -21.17
C VAL A 321 10.66 5.56 -21.75
N SER A 322 9.53 5.83 -22.39
CA SER A 322 8.73 4.79 -23.04
C SER A 322 9.40 4.26 -24.32
N GLU A 323 10.07 5.13 -25.08
CA GLU A 323 10.83 4.75 -26.29
C GLU A 323 12.15 4.06 -25.94
N ASP A 324 12.83 4.54 -24.88
CA ASP A 324 14.07 3.97 -24.37
C ASP A 324 13.99 3.70 -22.85
N ASN A 325 13.67 2.46 -22.50
CA ASN A 325 13.53 2.05 -21.10
C ASN A 325 14.82 2.15 -20.28
N THR A 326 16.00 2.30 -20.91
CA THR A 326 17.27 2.54 -20.18
C THR A 326 17.25 3.87 -19.43
N LEU A 327 16.51 4.88 -19.93
CA LEU A 327 16.32 6.17 -19.28
C LEU A 327 15.47 6.08 -17.99
N GLY A 328 14.69 5.03 -17.83
CA GLY A 328 13.93 4.73 -16.62
C GLY A 328 14.60 3.69 -15.71
N THR A 329 15.81 3.25 -16.06
CA THR A 329 16.58 2.27 -15.30
C THR A 329 17.64 3.02 -14.49
N GLU A 330 17.39 3.19 -13.20
CA GLU A 330 18.18 4.06 -12.32
C GLU A 330 18.84 3.30 -11.17
N GLU A 331 19.90 3.88 -10.58
CA GLU A 331 20.59 3.32 -9.41
C GLU A 331 21.08 1.87 -9.60
N ILE A 332 21.63 1.56 -10.77
CA ILE A 332 22.13 0.24 -11.12
C ILE A 332 23.21 -0.19 -10.11
N LYS A 333 23.02 -1.35 -9.47
CA LYS A 333 23.98 -1.88 -8.48
C LYS A 333 25.02 -2.78 -9.13
N ASN A 334 26.22 -2.84 -8.54
CA ASN A 334 27.28 -3.75 -8.98
C ASN A 334 26.79 -5.20 -8.94
N GLY A 335 27.07 -5.96 -9.99
CA GLY A 335 26.57 -7.34 -10.16
C GLY A 335 25.25 -7.41 -10.95
N THR A 336 24.79 -6.30 -11.51
CA THR A 336 23.64 -6.27 -12.42
C THR A 336 24.11 -6.45 -13.87
N TYR A 337 23.44 -7.33 -14.60
CA TYR A 337 23.69 -7.65 -16.00
C TYR A 337 22.41 -7.50 -16.82
N PHE A 338 22.54 -7.04 -18.07
CA PHE A 338 21.41 -6.85 -18.98
C PHE A 338 21.54 -7.82 -20.16
N SER A 339 20.41 -8.33 -20.61
CA SER A 339 20.27 -9.18 -21.78
C SER A 339 19.55 -8.43 -22.89
N ASP A 340 19.92 -8.72 -24.15
CA ASP A 340 19.23 -8.22 -25.34
C ASP A 340 18.04 -9.11 -25.76
N THR A 341 17.87 -10.25 -25.09
CA THR A 341 16.77 -11.21 -25.35
C THR A 341 16.14 -11.66 -24.04
N PRO A 342 14.84 -11.99 -24.02
CA PRO A 342 14.18 -12.49 -22.82
C PRO A 342 14.82 -13.80 -22.34
N PHE A 343 14.82 -13.99 -21.01
CA PHE A 343 15.23 -15.23 -20.39
C PHE A 343 14.13 -16.29 -20.52
N GLY A 344 14.52 -17.55 -20.57
CA GLY A 344 13.59 -18.67 -20.65
C GLY A 344 12.85 -18.88 -19.33
N VAL A 345 11.55 -18.68 -19.32
CA VAL A 345 10.63 -18.99 -18.23
C VAL A 345 9.62 -19.99 -18.74
N LEU A 346 9.31 -21.02 -17.96
CA LEU A 346 8.28 -21.99 -18.35
C LEU A 346 6.95 -21.28 -18.60
N GLY A 347 6.35 -21.53 -19.75
CA GLY A 347 5.08 -20.91 -20.15
C GLY A 347 5.20 -19.47 -20.65
N HIS A 348 6.39 -18.91 -20.82
CA HIS A 348 6.58 -17.58 -21.42
C HIS A 348 5.89 -17.46 -22.78
N ASP A 349 6.03 -18.45 -23.62
CA ASP A 349 5.43 -18.49 -24.96
C ASP A 349 3.90 -18.61 -24.96
N THR A 350 3.29 -18.90 -23.81
CA THR A 350 1.82 -18.96 -23.65
C THR A 350 1.21 -17.61 -23.26
N LEU A 351 2.06 -16.65 -22.84
CA LEU A 351 1.60 -15.34 -22.43
C LEU A 351 1.06 -14.55 -23.62
N ASN A 352 -0.14 -14.01 -23.49
CA ASN A 352 -0.71 -13.09 -24.48
C ASN A 352 -0.14 -11.67 -24.27
N ILE A 353 1.15 -11.51 -24.60
CA ILE A 353 1.88 -10.25 -24.38
C ILE A 353 1.34 -9.17 -25.32
N LYS A 354 0.84 -8.08 -24.75
CA LYS A 354 0.27 -6.93 -25.46
C LYS A 354 1.16 -5.70 -25.29
N PRO A 355 1.08 -4.71 -26.20
CA PRO A 355 1.63 -3.37 -25.93
C PRO A 355 1.12 -2.83 -24.59
N ALA A 356 1.96 -2.12 -23.85
CA ALA A 356 1.68 -1.68 -22.48
C ALA A 356 0.38 -0.87 -22.33
N GLU A 357 0.05 -0.01 -23.32
CA GLU A 357 -1.18 0.78 -23.30
C GLU A 357 -2.43 -0.10 -23.51
N ALA A 358 -2.35 -1.13 -24.36
CA ALA A 358 -3.45 -2.07 -24.51
C ALA A 358 -3.64 -2.92 -23.26
N ALA A 359 -2.54 -3.34 -22.62
CA ALA A 359 -2.57 -4.03 -21.33
C ALA A 359 -3.19 -3.16 -20.23
N TYR A 360 -2.86 -1.87 -20.18
CA TYR A 360 -3.45 -0.92 -19.23
C TYR A 360 -4.99 -0.92 -19.32
N GLU A 361 -5.53 -0.76 -20.52
CA GLU A 361 -6.98 -0.74 -20.70
C GLU A 361 -7.65 -2.05 -20.27
N GLU A 362 -7.03 -3.18 -20.58
CA GLU A 362 -7.59 -4.50 -20.27
C GLU A 362 -7.47 -4.85 -18.77
N VAL A 363 -6.34 -4.56 -18.14
CA VAL A 363 -6.11 -4.78 -16.71
C VAL A 363 -7.14 -3.98 -15.89
N LEU A 364 -7.40 -2.73 -16.22
CA LEU A 364 -8.39 -1.93 -15.49
C LEU A 364 -9.82 -2.48 -15.62
N LYS A 365 -10.13 -3.19 -16.70
CA LYS A 365 -11.44 -3.79 -16.91
C LYS A 365 -11.59 -5.15 -16.23
N LYS A 366 -10.53 -5.97 -16.21
CA LYS A 366 -10.61 -7.39 -15.86
C LYS A 366 -9.95 -7.76 -14.54
N ALA A 367 -8.91 -7.06 -14.07
CA ALA A 367 -8.18 -7.45 -12.88
C ALA A 367 -9.03 -7.40 -11.60
N GLY A 368 -8.64 -8.23 -10.62
CA GLY A 368 -9.30 -8.38 -9.33
C GLY A 368 -10.45 -9.39 -9.32
N ALA A 369 -11.11 -9.50 -8.17
CA ALA A 369 -12.24 -10.41 -8.00
C ALA A 369 -13.51 -9.85 -8.70
N VAL A 370 -13.54 -9.97 -10.04
CA VAL A 370 -14.65 -9.49 -10.88
C VAL A 370 -15.84 -10.44 -10.89
N TYR A 371 -15.70 -11.64 -10.33
CA TYR A 371 -16.77 -12.60 -10.09
C TYR A 371 -17.01 -12.79 -8.59
N PRO A 372 -18.28 -12.94 -8.18
CA PRO A 372 -19.50 -12.72 -8.99
C PRO A 372 -19.60 -11.32 -9.59
N HIS A 373 -19.10 -10.27 -8.90
CA HIS A 373 -18.94 -8.92 -9.45
C HIS A 373 -17.82 -8.16 -8.72
N ARG A 374 -17.30 -7.10 -9.37
CA ARG A 374 -16.30 -6.20 -8.76
C ARG A 374 -16.94 -5.37 -7.66
N ASP A 375 -16.37 -5.40 -6.45
CA ASP A 375 -16.89 -4.63 -5.33
C ASP A 375 -16.48 -3.14 -5.36
N ALA A 376 -17.03 -2.36 -4.43
CA ALA A 376 -16.81 -0.92 -4.37
C ALA A 376 -15.35 -0.51 -4.11
N VAL A 377 -14.56 -1.35 -3.41
CA VAL A 377 -13.14 -1.08 -3.14
C VAL A 377 -12.35 -1.20 -4.43
N ASP A 378 -12.47 -2.32 -5.14
CA ASP A 378 -11.77 -2.53 -6.41
C ASP A 378 -12.21 -1.52 -7.47
N ALA A 379 -13.52 -1.21 -7.53
CA ALA A 379 -14.06 -0.18 -8.42
C ALA A 379 -13.44 1.20 -8.13
N ARG A 380 -13.27 1.56 -6.86
CA ARG A 380 -12.60 2.81 -6.45
C ARG A 380 -11.13 2.83 -6.85
N ILE A 381 -10.38 1.75 -6.61
CA ILE A 381 -8.96 1.66 -6.99
C ILE A 381 -8.81 1.86 -8.51
N VAL A 382 -9.61 1.16 -9.31
CA VAL A 382 -9.59 1.32 -10.78
C VAL A 382 -9.95 2.74 -11.20
N ASN A 383 -10.95 3.35 -10.56
CA ASN A 383 -11.34 4.73 -10.80
C ASN A 383 -10.21 5.72 -10.45
N ASP A 384 -9.47 5.48 -9.37
CA ASP A 384 -8.32 6.30 -8.98
C ASP A 384 -7.19 6.21 -10.02
N VAL A 385 -6.89 5.02 -10.51
CA VAL A 385 -5.89 4.82 -11.57
C VAL A 385 -6.29 5.57 -12.84
N LYS A 386 -7.54 5.47 -13.28
CA LYS A 386 -8.06 6.19 -14.45
C LYS A 386 -7.95 7.70 -14.30
N ASN A 387 -8.35 8.22 -13.15
CA ASN A 387 -8.42 9.66 -12.88
C ASN A 387 -7.10 10.28 -12.42
N GLY A 388 -6.07 9.49 -12.10
CA GLY A 388 -4.84 10.00 -11.50
C GLY A 388 -5.06 10.52 -10.08
N THR A 389 -5.94 9.88 -9.31
CA THR A 389 -6.30 10.23 -7.94
C THR A 389 -5.85 9.16 -6.95
N GLY A 390 -6.30 9.21 -5.70
CA GLY A 390 -5.89 8.28 -4.67
C GLY A 390 -4.72 8.79 -3.83
N ARG A 391 -4.49 8.13 -2.69
CA ARG A 391 -3.47 8.49 -1.71
C ARG A 391 -3.09 7.29 -0.86
N PHE A 392 -2.02 7.41 -0.09
CA PHE A 392 -1.76 6.45 0.99
C PHE A 392 -2.76 6.67 2.11
N ILE A 393 -3.22 5.59 2.71
CA ILE A 393 -4.15 5.58 3.83
C ILE A 393 -3.50 4.91 5.04
N ASN A 394 -3.96 5.25 6.24
CA ASN A 394 -3.45 4.69 7.49
C ASN A 394 -4.34 3.58 8.03
N ASN A 395 -5.60 3.59 7.62
CA ASN A 395 -6.58 2.55 7.93
C ASN A 395 -7.64 2.52 6.82
N GLU A 396 -8.35 1.41 6.72
CA GLU A 396 -9.39 1.16 5.72
C GLU A 396 -10.58 2.12 5.84
N TRP A 397 -10.87 2.60 7.04
CA TRP A 397 -12.00 3.52 7.30
C TRP A 397 -11.84 4.87 6.61
N GLU A 398 -10.63 5.27 6.31
CA GLU A 398 -10.35 6.49 5.54
C GLU A 398 -10.92 6.44 4.11
N THR A 399 -11.27 5.26 3.62
CA THR A 399 -11.80 5.04 2.27
C THR A 399 -13.15 4.32 2.25
N GLY A 400 -13.85 4.31 3.39
CA GLY A 400 -15.20 3.76 3.52
C GLY A 400 -15.27 2.34 4.12
N GLY A 401 -14.13 1.73 4.45
CA GLY A 401 -14.07 0.44 5.12
C GLY A 401 -14.53 -0.75 4.26
N TYR A 402 -14.89 -1.83 4.93
CA TYR A 402 -15.32 -3.06 4.27
C TYR A 402 -16.69 -2.90 3.60
N PRO A 403 -16.83 -3.24 2.30
CA PRO A 403 -18.13 -3.30 1.65
C PRO A 403 -19.05 -4.34 2.34
N ASN A 404 -20.32 -4.04 2.41
CA ASN A 404 -21.31 -5.02 2.84
C ASN A 404 -21.62 -5.98 1.68
N LEU A 405 -20.91 -7.10 1.62
CA LEU A 405 -21.10 -8.13 0.60
C LEU A 405 -22.35 -8.95 0.90
N LYS A 406 -23.37 -8.79 0.08
CA LYS A 406 -24.67 -9.46 0.24
C LYS A 406 -24.59 -10.91 -0.26
N SER A 407 -25.09 -11.84 0.52
CA SER A 407 -25.29 -13.22 0.09
C SER A 407 -26.58 -13.36 -0.73
N GLY A 408 -26.46 -14.03 -1.87
CA GLY A 408 -27.61 -14.54 -2.60
C GLY A 408 -28.05 -15.90 -2.06
N GLU A 409 -29.11 -16.45 -2.62
CA GLU A 409 -29.53 -17.83 -2.39
C GLU A 409 -28.62 -18.79 -3.16
N ALA A 410 -28.06 -19.78 -2.46
CA ALA A 410 -27.23 -20.78 -3.11
C ALA A 410 -28.13 -21.72 -3.95
N PRO A 411 -27.70 -22.08 -5.18
CA PRO A 411 -28.40 -23.10 -5.94
C PRO A 411 -28.47 -24.43 -5.18
N ALA A 412 -29.58 -25.20 -5.36
CA ALA A 412 -29.72 -26.54 -4.80
C ALA A 412 -28.62 -27.45 -5.36
N ASP A 413 -28.06 -28.29 -4.48
CA ASP A 413 -27.00 -29.26 -4.74
C ASP A 413 -27.22 -30.42 -3.78
N SER A 414 -27.95 -31.43 -4.25
CA SER A 414 -28.56 -32.44 -3.40
C SER A 414 -27.58 -33.49 -2.86
N ASP A 415 -26.49 -33.74 -3.57
CA ASP A 415 -25.46 -34.69 -3.18
C ASP A 415 -24.17 -34.06 -2.65
N HIS A 416 -24.11 -32.71 -2.68
CA HIS A 416 -22.99 -31.90 -2.16
C HIS A 416 -21.67 -32.18 -2.87
N ASP A 417 -21.70 -32.26 -4.21
CA ASP A 417 -20.52 -32.41 -5.04
C ASP A 417 -20.01 -31.09 -5.62
N GLY A 418 -20.71 -29.98 -5.32
CA GLY A 418 -20.36 -28.62 -5.71
C GLY A 418 -20.97 -28.17 -7.03
N MET A 419 -21.76 -29.03 -7.69
CA MET A 419 -22.53 -28.69 -8.88
C MET A 419 -24.02 -28.53 -8.52
N PRO A 420 -24.73 -27.54 -9.09
CA PRO A 420 -26.18 -27.42 -8.88
C PRO A 420 -26.97 -28.53 -9.59
N ASP A 421 -27.99 -29.07 -8.91
CA ASP A 421 -28.90 -30.07 -9.47
C ASP A 421 -29.38 -29.73 -10.90
N GLN A 422 -29.80 -28.48 -11.11
CA GLN A 422 -30.28 -28.02 -12.41
C GLN A 422 -29.19 -28.02 -13.51
N TRP A 423 -27.93 -27.76 -13.13
CA TRP A 423 -26.82 -27.81 -14.07
C TRP A 423 -26.51 -29.28 -14.42
N GLU A 424 -26.50 -30.16 -13.45
CA GLU A 424 -26.26 -31.59 -13.64
C GLU A 424 -27.32 -32.24 -14.55
N GLU A 425 -28.62 -31.98 -14.27
CA GLU A 425 -29.72 -32.44 -15.13
C GLU A 425 -29.53 -31.97 -16.59
N LYS A 426 -29.13 -30.70 -16.78
CA LYS A 426 -28.86 -30.15 -18.11
C LYS A 426 -27.67 -30.82 -18.81
N MET A 427 -26.68 -31.27 -18.04
CA MET A 427 -25.49 -31.94 -18.56
C MET A 427 -25.67 -33.47 -18.66
N GLY A 428 -26.81 -34.00 -18.22
CA GLY A 428 -27.10 -35.43 -18.22
C GLY A 428 -26.41 -36.22 -17.10
N LEU A 429 -26.01 -35.51 -16.03
CA LEU A 429 -25.44 -36.04 -14.81
C LEU A 429 -26.57 -36.40 -13.82
N ASN A 430 -26.24 -37.04 -12.69
CA ASN A 430 -27.22 -37.45 -11.70
C ASN A 430 -27.09 -36.66 -10.41
N PRO A 431 -28.03 -35.74 -10.06
CA PRO A 431 -27.98 -34.88 -8.86
C PRO A 431 -27.98 -35.62 -7.52
N ALA A 432 -27.98 -36.94 -7.52
CA ALA A 432 -27.88 -37.77 -6.34
C ALA A 432 -26.62 -38.66 -6.34
N ASN A 433 -25.67 -38.40 -7.21
CA ASN A 433 -24.44 -39.19 -7.35
C ASN A 433 -23.18 -38.35 -7.17
N LYS A 434 -22.80 -38.05 -5.97
CA LYS A 434 -21.60 -37.27 -5.60
C LYS A 434 -20.30 -37.61 -6.35
N GLU A 435 -20.18 -38.83 -6.87
CA GLU A 435 -18.91 -39.25 -7.52
C GLU A 435 -18.82 -38.82 -8.98
N ASP A 436 -19.89 -38.40 -9.63
CA ASP A 436 -19.82 -37.97 -11.02
C ASP A 436 -19.18 -36.59 -11.21
N GLY A 437 -19.19 -35.71 -10.18
CA GLY A 437 -18.41 -34.46 -10.18
C GLY A 437 -16.92 -34.67 -10.32
N LYS A 438 -16.39 -35.82 -9.89
CA LYS A 438 -14.95 -36.16 -9.96
C LYS A 438 -14.54 -36.76 -11.30
N VAL A 439 -15.50 -37.17 -12.12
CA VAL A 439 -15.22 -37.84 -13.41
C VAL A 439 -14.51 -36.91 -14.36
N ILE A 440 -13.37 -37.36 -14.87
CA ILE A 440 -12.60 -36.60 -15.85
C ILE A 440 -13.24 -36.77 -17.23
N THR A 441 -13.59 -35.66 -17.85
CA THR A 441 -14.18 -35.60 -19.19
C THR A 441 -13.11 -35.71 -20.30
N ASP A 442 -13.55 -35.82 -21.55
CA ASP A 442 -12.66 -35.83 -22.72
C ASP A 442 -11.83 -34.53 -22.85
N SER A 443 -12.26 -33.42 -22.22
CA SER A 443 -11.51 -32.18 -22.17
C SER A 443 -10.33 -32.23 -21.16
N GLY A 444 -10.25 -33.28 -20.36
CA GLY A 444 -9.27 -33.42 -19.29
C GLY A 444 -9.62 -32.72 -17.97
N TYR A 445 -10.72 -31.98 -17.92
CA TYR A 445 -11.28 -31.40 -16.70
C TYR A 445 -12.27 -32.37 -16.04
N SER A 446 -12.42 -32.31 -14.73
CA SER A 446 -13.53 -32.98 -14.05
C SER A 446 -14.86 -32.28 -14.38
N ASN A 447 -16.00 -32.99 -14.19
CA ASN A 447 -17.33 -32.39 -14.39
C ASN A 447 -17.50 -31.14 -13.51
N LEU A 448 -17.02 -31.18 -12.27
CA LEU A 448 -17.01 -30.02 -11.39
C LEU A 448 -16.21 -28.86 -12.00
N GLU A 449 -15.01 -29.11 -12.55
CA GLU A 449 -14.23 -28.05 -13.20
C GLU A 449 -14.93 -27.50 -14.45
N VAL A 450 -15.62 -28.33 -15.22
CA VAL A 450 -16.45 -27.87 -16.34
C VAL A 450 -17.53 -26.91 -15.84
N TYR A 451 -18.19 -27.23 -14.72
CA TYR A 451 -19.13 -26.34 -14.07
C TYR A 451 -18.45 -25.03 -13.62
N LEU A 452 -17.34 -25.11 -12.85
CA LEU A 452 -16.63 -23.93 -12.35
C LEU A 452 -16.16 -23.01 -13.48
N ASN A 453 -15.71 -23.59 -14.59
CA ASN A 453 -15.28 -22.82 -15.78
C ASN A 453 -16.48 -22.19 -16.50
N SER A 454 -17.66 -22.83 -16.46
CA SER A 454 -18.87 -22.27 -17.05
C SER A 454 -19.44 -21.05 -16.33
N LEU A 455 -19.06 -20.86 -15.05
CA LEU A 455 -19.41 -19.66 -14.27
C LEU A 455 -18.67 -18.42 -14.72
N VAL A 456 -17.54 -18.60 -15.42
CA VAL A 456 -16.61 -17.52 -15.72
C VAL A 456 -16.60 -17.25 -17.23
N ASP A 457 -17.00 -16.04 -17.61
CA ASP A 457 -16.71 -15.51 -18.93
C ASP A 457 -15.38 -14.73 -18.87
N ILE A 458 -14.33 -15.28 -19.47
CA ILE A 458 -12.99 -14.67 -19.50
C ILE A 458 -12.97 -13.31 -20.22
N ASN A 459 -14.02 -12.98 -20.97
CA ASN A 459 -14.20 -11.70 -21.64
C ASN A 459 -15.05 -10.71 -20.82
N LYS A 460 -15.55 -11.11 -19.65
CA LYS A 460 -16.35 -10.21 -18.82
C LYS A 460 -15.53 -9.00 -18.38
N GLU A 461 -16.05 -7.84 -18.68
CA GLU A 461 -15.54 -6.56 -18.19
C GLU A 461 -16.38 -6.09 -17.01
N ALA A 462 -15.73 -5.63 -15.96
CA ALA A 462 -16.44 -4.97 -14.87
C ALA A 462 -16.90 -3.57 -15.31
N VAL A 463 -18.19 -3.33 -15.28
CA VAL A 463 -18.80 -2.05 -15.63
C VAL A 463 -19.23 -1.34 -14.36
N ASN A 464 -18.47 -0.33 -13.95
CA ASN A 464 -18.76 0.50 -12.79
C ASN A 464 -18.77 1.97 -13.21
N PRO A 465 -19.61 2.84 -12.58
CA PRO A 465 -19.62 4.26 -12.89
C PRO A 465 -18.26 4.93 -12.69
N GLU A 466 -17.86 5.83 -13.59
CA GLU A 466 -16.69 6.68 -13.40
C GLU A 466 -17.08 8.00 -12.74
N VAL A 467 -16.60 8.25 -11.53
CA VAL A 467 -16.94 9.42 -10.72
C VAL A 467 -15.70 10.10 -10.15
N GLU A 468 -15.72 11.44 -10.17
CA GLU A 468 -14.68 12.27 -9.56
C GLU A 468 -15.33 13.30 -8.62
N LEU A 469 -14.85 13.38 -7.36
CA LEU A 469 -15.25 14.46 -6.45
C LEU A 469 -14.42 15.72 -6.79
N VAL A 470 -15.04 16.70 -7.45
CA VAL A 470 -14.36 17.92 -7.90
C VAL A 470 -14.43 19.06 -6.88
N SER A 471 -15.31 18.96 -5.90
CA SER A 471 -15.44 19.86 -4.75
C SER A 471 -16.03 19.10 -3.56
N PRO A 472 -15.50 19.29 -2.33
CA PRO A 472 -14.29 20.03 -2.00
C PRO A 472 -13.03 19.38 -2.56
N ARG A 473 -11.92 20.12 -2.59
CA ARG A 473 -10.59 19.60 -2.97
C ARG A 473 -9.78 19.22 -1.75
N LEU A 474 -8.75 18.43 -1.98
CA LEU A 474 -7.78 18.01 -0.97
C LEU A 474 -7.32 19.21 -0.11
N ASN A 475 -7.39 19.04 1.21
CA ASN A 475 -6.96 20.03 2.21
C ASN A 475 -7.66 21.38 2.13
N ASN A 476 -8.88 21.48 1.53
CA ASN A 476 -9.66 22.70 1.63
C ASN A 476 -9.97 23.04 3.11
N ILE A 477 -9.93 24.31 3.42
CA ILE A 477 -10.17 24.84 4.76
C ILE A 477 -11.48 25.59 4.80
N TYR A 478 -12.31 25.27 5.77
CA TYR A 478 -13.61 25.90 6.03
C TYR A 478 -13.70 26.41 7.47
N THR A 479 -14.63 27.30 7.73
CA THR A 479 -14.95 27.72 9.10
C THR A 479 -16.08 26.84 9.65
N ALA A 480 -16.01 26.44 10.90
CA ALA A 480 -17.07 25.67 11.57
C ALA A 480 -18.44 26.36 11.47
N GLY A 481 -19.47 25.57 11.20
CA GLY A 481 -20.83 26.07 10.95
C GLY A 481 -21.08 26.51 9.49
N SER A 482 -20.07 26.54 8.61
CA SER A 482 -20.27 26.88 7.20
C SER A 482 -20.94 25.75 6.42
N SER A 483 -21.46 26.10 5.24
CA SER A 483 -22.00 25.15 4.28
C SER A 483 -20.91 24.74 3.27
N ILE A 484 -20.69 23.45 3.11
CA ILE A 484 -19.70 22.88 2.18
C ILE A 484 -20.43 22.34 0.95
N HIS A 485 -20.11 22.87 -0.22
CA HIS A 485 -20.69 22.44 -1.48
C HIS A 485 -19.91 21.25 -2.04
N MET A 486 -20.55 20.10 -2.12
CA MET A 486 -20.00 18.87 -2.68
C MET A 486 -20.49 18.69 -4.12
N LYS A 487 -19.54 18.53 -5.04
CA LYS A 487 -19.82 18.43 -6.49
C LYS A 487 -19.03 17.28 -7.08
N VAL A 488 -19.67 16.51 -7.96
CA VAL A 488 -19.07 15.45 -8.72
C VAL A 488 -19.02 15.74 -10.21
N LYS A 489 -18.08 15.11 -10.89
CA LYS A 489 -18.02 14.98 -12.34
C LYS A 489 -18.15 13.49 -12.66
N LEU A 490 -19.11 13.16 -13.52
CA LEU A 490 -19.33 11.83 -14.05
C LEU A 490 -18.72 11.78 -15.45
N LYS A 491 -17.86 10.80 -15.72
CA LYS A 491 -17.06 10.78 -16.95
C LYS A 491 -17.55 9.78 -17.99
N ASP A 492 -18.32 8.80 -17.59
CA ASP A 492 -18.85 7.77 -18.47
C ASP A 492 -20.30 8.06 -18.89
N LYS A 493 -20.82 7.16 -19.73
CA LYS A 493 -22.21 7.21 -20.22
C LYS A 493 -23.17 6.44 -19.32
N SER A 494 -22.73 5.97 -18.15
CA SER A 494 -23.59 5.24 -17.22
C SER A 494 -24.80 6.06 -16.82
N GLU A 495 -25.97 5.43 -16.84
CA GLU A 495 -27.19 6.06 -16.35
C GLU A 495 -27.19 6.03 -14.83
N ILE A 496 -26.71 7.12 -14.22
CA ILE A 496 -26.66 7.26 -12.78
C ILE A 496 -28.07 7.41 -12.20
N ALA A 497 -28.39 6.56 -11.23
CA ALA A 497 -29.62 6.63 -10.47
C ALA A 497 -29.53 7.64 -9.32
N LYS A 498 -28.38 7.70 -8.64
CA LYS A 498 -28.12 8.64 -7.54
C LYS A 498 -26.65 8.81 -7.26
N VAL A 499 -26.31 9.88 -6.52
CA VAL A 499 -25.00 10.08 -5.89
C VAL A 499 -25.20 10.28 -4.40
N GLU A 500 -24.56 9.47 -3.60
CA GLU A 500 -24.50 9.56 -2.14
C GLU A 500 -23.23 10.27 -1.70
N TYR A 501 -23.31 11.03 -0.60
CA TYR A 501 -22.19 11.80 -0.05
C TYR A 501 -21.89 11.37 1.37
N TYR A 502 -20.60 11.25 1.68
CA TYR A 502 -20.10 10.71 2.94
C TYR A 502 -19.15 11.67 3.63
N GLN A 503 -19.18 11.64 4.95
CA GLN A 503 -18.22 12.20 5.87
C GLN A 503 -17.65 11.04 6.67
N ASN A 504 -16.37 10.75 6.52
CA ASN A 504 -15.78 9.48 6.92
C ASN A 504 -16.58 8.30 6.30
N ASP A 505 -17.06 7.38 7.10
CA ASP A 505 -17.93 6.25 6.71
C ASP A 505 -19.44 6.57 6.78
N LYS A 506 -19.79 7.73 7.34
CA LYS A 506 -21.19 8.12 7.55
C LYS A 506 -21.77 8.83 6.34
N LYS A 507 -22.85 8.30 5.79
CA LYS A 507 -23.66 8.98 4.77
C LYS A 507 -24.27 10.26 5.36
N ILE A 508 -24.02 11.41 4.71
CA ILE A 508 -24.53 12.72 5.12
C ILE A 508 -25.62 13.26 4.19
N GLY A 509 -25.82 12.62 3.04
CA GLY A 509 -26.89 12.95 2.12
C GLY A 509 -26.76 12.29 0.77
N GLU A 510 -27.73 12.57 -0.10
CA GLU A 510 -27.75 12.09 -1.49
C GLU A 510 -28.37 13.10 -2.43
N SER A 511 -28.12 12.91 -3.72
CA SER A 511 -28.77 13.65 -4.81
C SER A 511 -29.27 12.68 -5.87
N LEU A 512 -30.53 12.81 -6.27
CA LEU A 512 -31.21 11.93 -7.23
C LEU A 512 -31.25 12.52 -8.65
N GLU A 513 -30.91 13.80 -8.80
CA GLU A 513 -31.04 14.51 -10.05
C GLU A 513 -29.75 15.22 -10.45
N LYS A 514 -29.48 15.25 -11.76
CA LYS A 514 -28.36 16.04 -12.31
C LYS A 514 -28.51 17.53 -11.94
N PRO A 515 -27.37 18.17 -11.59
CA PRO A 515 -25.99 17.76 -11.69
C PRO A 515 -25.46 16.97 -10.46
N PHE A 516 -26.32 16.35 -9.67
CA PHE A 516 -25.98 15.54 -8.49
C PHE A 516 -25.16 16.29 -7.43
N HIS A 517 -25.46 17.57 -7.18
CA HIS A 517 -24.78 18.38 -6.17
C HIS A 517 -25.44 18.19 -4.80
N PHE A 518 -24.62 18.29 -3.75
CA PHE A 518 -25.08 18.24 -2.35
C PHE A 518 -24.47 19.38 -1.53
N VAL A 519 -25.17 19.86 -0.52
CA VAL A 519 -24.68 20.89 0.40
C VAL A 519 -24.69 20.33 1.83
N TRP A 520 -23.50 20.10 2.36
CA TRP A 520 -23.32 19.74 3.77
C TRP A 520 -23.40 21.01 4.61
N LYS A 521 -24.48 21.17 5.37
CA LYS A 521 -24.74 22.34 6.20
C LYS A 521 -24.18 22.16 7.59
N ASN A 522 -23.76 23.28 8.24
CA ASN A 522 -23.30 23.33 9.61
C ASN A 522 -22.16 22.34 9.90
N ALA A 523 -21.16 22.28 9.01
CA ALA A 523 -20.01 21.40 9.18
C ALA A 523 -19.29 21.70 10.52
N PRO A 524 -19.11 20.69 11.42
CA PRO A 524 -18.48 20.90 12.72
C PRO A 524 -16.95 21.03 12.60
N ASP A 525 -16.30 21.58 13.64
CA ASP A 525 -14.85 21.63 13.73
C ASP A 525 -14.26 20.22 13.65
N GLY A 526 -13.15 20.07 12.93
CA GLY A 526 -12.47 18.80 12.77
C GLY A 526 -11.78 18.65 11.41
N THR A 527 -11.06 17.55 11.26
CA THR A 527 -10.60 17.05 9.96
C THR A 527 -11.54 15.94 9.51
N TRP A 528 -12.11 16.09 8.33
CA TRP A 528 -13.14 15.20 7.80
C TRP A 528 -12.70 14.62 6.47
N PHE A 529 -12.88 13.32 6.31
CA PHE A 529 -12.68 12.64 5.03
C PHE A 529 -14.00 12.61 4.27
N VAL A 530 -14.10 13.35 3.17
CA VAL A 530 -15.32 13.43 2.39
C VAL A 530 -15.18 12.68 1.07
N SER A 531 -16.23 11.94 0.70
CA SER A 531 -16.30 11.18 -0.54
C SER A 531 -17.69 11.23 -1.16
N ALA A 532 -17.79 10.79 -2.41
CA ALA A 532 -19.03 10.62 -3.14
C ALA A 532 -19.11 9.20 -3.73
N LYS A 533 -20.29 8.59 -3.69
CA LYS A 533 -20.58 7.29 -4.29
C LYS A 533 -21.62 7.46 -5.38
N ALA A 534 -21.25 7.15 -6.61
CA ALA A 534 -22.17 7.08 -7.74
C ALA A 534 -22.77 5.67 -7.83
N ILE A 535 -24.07 5.58 -8.04
CA ILE A 535 -24.80 4.32 -8.20
C ILE A 535 -25.60 4.42 -9.50
N ASP A 536 -25.38 3.47 -10.42
CA ASP A 536 -26.11 3.42 -11.69
C ASP A 536 -27.48 2.74 -11.52
N LYS A 537 -28.28 2.72 -12.60
CA LYS A 537 -29.60 2.08 -12.60
C LYS A 537 -29.57 0.56 -12.47
N ASN A 538 -28.42 -0.06 -12.74
CA ASN A 538 -28.23 -1.50 -12.62
C ASN A 538 -27.74 -1.90 -11.21
N GLY A 539 -27.47 -0.91 -10.34
CA GLY A 539 -26.95 -1.12 -8.99
C GLY A 539 -25.42 -1.21 -8.91
N ASN A 540 -24.69 -1.03 -10.04
CA ASN A 540 -23.23 -0.93 -9.98
C ASN A 540 -22.83 0.38 -9.29
N GLU A 541 -21.85 0.32 -8.41
CA GLU A 541 -21.43 1.47 -7.62
C GLU A 541 -19.93 1.73 -7.70
N THR A 542 -19.55 2.99 -7.58
CA THR A 542 -18.16 3.44 -7.41
C THR A 542 -18.13 4.58 -6.42
N GLN A 543 -17.29 4.46 -5.41
CA GLN A 543 -17.00 5.52 -4.45
C GLN A 543 -15.67 6.19 -4.81
N THR A 544 -15.59 7.52 -4.67
CA THR A 544 -14.32 8.24 -4.83
C THR A 544 -13.43 8.00 -3.62
N THR A 545 -12.11 8.09 -3.79
CA THR A 545 -11.21 8.21 -2.63
C THR A 545 -11.62 9.38 -1.78
N SER A 546 -11.62 9.18 -0.45
CA SER A 546 -11.99 10.23 0.49
C SER A 546 -10.95 11.35 0.48
N MET A 547 -11.43 12.60 0.41
CA MET A 547 -10.60 13.80 0.46
C MET A 547 -10.61 14.38 1.87
N PRO A 548 -9.48 14.50 2.57
CA PRO A 548 -9.42 15.24 3.83
C PRO A 548 -9.69 16.72 3.58
N ILE A 549 -10.58 17.28 4.39
CA ILE A 549 -10.85 18.71 4.50
C ILE A 549 -10.76 19.14 5.96
N HIS A 550 -10.47 20.40 6.18
CA HIS A 550 -10.26 20.95 7.50
C HIS A 550 -11.32 22.00 7.81
N VAL A 551 -12.13 21.73 8.81
CA VAL A 551 -13.10 22.69 9.34
C VAL A 551 -12.54 23.21 10.65
N ASN A 552 -12.23 24.49 10.73
CA ASN A 552 -11.61 25.10 11.91
C ASN A 552 -12.60 26.02 12.62
N ALA A 553 -12.59 26.01 13.94
CA ALA A 553 -13.33 26.96 14.73
C ALA A 553 -12.98 28.40 14.33
N ALA A 554 -13.92 29.32 14.45
CA ALA A 554 -13.68 30.73 14.18
C ALA A 554 -12.52 31.23 15.07
N LYS A 555 -11.56 31.97 14.47
CA LYS A 555 -10.37 32.48 15.15
C LYS A 555 -10.77 33.27 16.40
N GLN A 556 -10.48 32.73 17.57
CA GLN A 556 -10.41 33.44 18.85
C GLN A 556 -9.14 33.00 19.56
N THR A 557 -8.01 33.56 19.16
CA THR A 557 -6.70 33.24 19.76
C THR A 557 -6.47 33.94 21.10
N GLY A 558 -7.41 34.76 21.56
CA GLY A 558 -7.21 35.67 22.68
C GLY A 558 -6.09 36.69 22.35
N ASP A 559 -5.16 36.87 23.24
CA ASP A 559 -4.01 37.80 23.04
C ASP A 559 -2.86 37.21 22.22
N TRP A 560 -2.99 36.01 21.65
CA TRP A 560 -1.97 35.37 20.84
C TRP A 560 -2.17 35.67 19.36
N THR A 561 -1.08 36.10 18.69
CA THR A 561 -1.06 36.19 17.23
C THR A 561 -0.67 34.82 16.66
N SER A 562 -1.27 34.40 15.56
CA SER A 562 -0.89 33.15 14.91
C SER A 562 -0.56 33.33 13.41
N LYS A 563 0.48 32.65 12.95
CA LYS A 563 0.98 32.75 11.57
C LYS A 563 1.69 31.45 11.18
N ASP A 564 1.59 31.08 9.91
CA ASP A 564 2.48 30.08 9.31
C ASP A 564 3.87 30.70 9.09
N ILE A 565 4.88 29.97 9.47
CA ILE A 565 6.29 30.28 9.20
C ILE A 565 6.70 29.40 8.01
N GLY A 566 7.36 30.02 7.03
CA GLY A 566 7.76 29.33 5.80
C GLY A 566 6.57 28.82 4.94
N ASN A 567 6.87 27.89 4.04
CA ASN A 567 5.88 27.33 3.13
C ASN A 567 5.30 26.02 3.70
N VAL A 568 4.13 26.08 4.30
CA VAL A 568 3.44 24.92 4.91
C VAL A 568 2.55 24.18 3.90
N PRO A 569 2.51 22.84 3.92
CA PRO A 569 1.62 22.04 3.04
C PRO A 569 0.13 22.32 3.29
N ILE A 570 -0.25 22.52 4.55
CA ILE A 570 -1.62 22.86 4.97
C ILE A 570 -1.54 24.08 5.88
N LYS A 571 -2.29 25.16 5.56
CA LYS A 571 -2.31 26.36 6.39
C LYS A 571 -2.79 26.04 7.80
N GLY A 572 -1.96 26.34 8.79
CA GLY A 572 -2.25 26.09 10.18
C GLY A 572 -3.32 26.99 10.77
N ALA A 573 -3.70 26.67 12.00
CA ALA A 573 -4.68 27.42 12.76
C ALA A 573 -4.37 27.39 14.26
N ALA A 574 -4.69 28.46 14.99
CA ALA A 574 -4.70 28.46 16.42
C ALA A 574 -6.02 29.08 16.93
N TYR A 575 -6.60 28.49 17.97
CA TYR A 575 -7.81 29.01 18.58
C TYR A 575 -7.89 28.62 20.06
N ARG A 576 -8.49 29.50 20.84
CA ARG A 576 -8.72 29.28 22.28
C ARG A 576 -10.13 28.74 22.50
N ASN A 577 -10.22 27.71 23.32
CA ASN A 577 -11.47 27.17 23.84
C ASN A 577 -11.44 27.22 25.37
N ASN A 578 -12.47 26.71 26.04
CA ASN A 578 -12.56 26.70 27.49
C ASN A 578 -11.42 25.92 28.16
N ASP A 579 -10.84 24.95 27.47
CA ASP A 579 -9.81 24.03 27.98
C ASP A 579 -8.38 24.57 27.77
N GLY A 580 -8.16 25.49 26.82
CA GLY A 580 -6.82 26.01 26.54
C GLY A 580 -6.63 26.62 25.17
N LEU A 581 -5.41 26.56 24.63
CA LEU A 581 -5.04 26.97 23.29
C LEU A 581 -4.78 25.72 22.44
N THR A 582 -5.63 25.50 21.43
CA THR A 582 -5.39 24.49 20.41
C THR A 582 -4.58 25.10 19.28
N VAL A 583 -3.48 24.43 18.88
CA VAL A 583 -2.63 24.82 17.75
C VAL A 583 -2.57 23.65 16.76
N LYS A 584 -2.90 23.92 15.51
CA LYS A 584 -2.85 22.97 14.39
C LYS A 584 -1.74 23.40 13.44
N GLY A 585 -0.78 22.51 13.16
CA GLY A 585 0.35 22.79 12.29
C GLY A 585 0.68 21.67 11.33
N SER A 586 1.31 22.04 10.24
CA SER A 586 1.91 21.16 9.24
C SER A 586 3.29 21.68 8.87
N GLY A 587 4.04 20.97 8.04
CA GLY A 587 5.40 21.35 7.67
C GLY A 587 6.44 20.68 8.55
N ARG A 588 7.66 21.26 8.64
CA ARG A 588 8.80 20.64 9.33
C ARG A 588 9.74 21.68 9.94
N ILE A 589 10.15 21.45 11.18
CA ILE A 589 11.16 22.23 11.92
C ILE A 589 12.39 21.35 12.11
N ASP A 590 13.38 21.39 11.22
CA ASP A 590 14.63 20.61 11.39
C ASP A 590 15.70 20.94 10.34
N GLN A 591 15.40 21.86 9.46
CA GLN A 591 16.23 22.21 8.33
C GLN A 591 16.83 23.62 8.50
N LYS A 592 17.51 24.08 7.49
CA LYS A 592 18.00 25.48 7.43
C LYS A 592 16.86 26.48 7.38
N THR A 593 15.71 26.06 6.85
CA THR A 593 14.46 26.84 6.81
C THR A 593 13.31 26.04 7.40
N ASP A 594 12.55 26.68 8.29
CA ASP A 594 11.42 26.09 9.00
C ASP A 594 10.14 26.22 8.21
N SER A 595 9.22 25.29 8.45
CA SER A 595 7.87 25.32 7.92
C SER A 595 6.91 24.76 8.99
N PHE A 596 6.11 25.63 9.65
CA PHE A 596 5.25 25.23 10.75
C PHE A 596 4.22 26.30 11.10
N HIS A 597 3.25 26.00 11.99
CA HIS A 597 2.34 27.01 12.54
C HIS A 597 2.81 27.50 13.90
N PHE A 598 2.81 28.84 14.08
CA PHE A 598 3.28 29.51 15.27
C PHE A 598 2.22 30.42 15.88
N ALA A 599 1.82 30.15 17.13
CA ALA A 599 0.99 31.04 17.92
C ALA A 599 1.87 31.75 18.96
N PHE A 600 2.00 33.07 18.89
CA PHE A 600 3.07 33.80 19.56
C PHE A 600 2.65 35.14 20.14
N LYS A 601 3.48 35.67 21.05
CA LYS A 601 3.55 37.07 21.46
C LYS A 601 4.92 37.65 21.11
N LYS A 602 4.93 38.93 20.77
CA LYS A 602 6.16 39.71 20.58
C LYS A 602 6.48 40.44 21.88
N LEU A 603 7.66 40.22 22.46
CA LEU A 603 8.09 40.76 23.74
C LEU A 603 9.44 41.45 23.62
N LYS A 604 9.77 42.24 24.68
CA LYS A 604 11.09 42.85 24.81
C LYS A 604 11.75 42.33 26.09
N GLY A 605 13.05 41.99 26.00
CA GLY A 605 13.83 41.59 27.17
C GLY A 605 13.76 40.12 27.51
N ASP A 606 13.77 39.80 28.76
CA ASP A 606 13.76 38.45 29.29
C ASP A 606 12.33 37.98 29.52
N ALA A 607 12.08 36.69 29.30
CA ALA A 607 10.75 36.13 29.38
C ALA A 607 10.76 34.64 29.74
N GLU A 608 9.66 34.16 30.28
CA GLU A 608 9.43 32.76 30.63
C GLU A 608 8.02 32.35 30.21
N LEU A 609 7.92 31.31 29.35
CA LEU A 609 6.64 30.69 28.96
C LEU A 609 6.58 29.28 29.50
N THR A 610 5.48 28.99 30.23
CA THR A 610 5.17 27.66 30.75
C THR A 610 3.81 27.23 30.27
N ALA A 611 3.68 25.96 29.85
CA ALA A 611 2.40 25.35 29.49
C ALA A 611 2.44 23.84 29.69
N ARG A 612 1.26 23.24 29.81
CA ARG A 612 1.08 21.79 29.83
C ARG A 612 0.51 21.36 28.47
N ILE A 613 1.12 20.36 27.84
CA ILE A 613 0.55 19.67 26.67
C ILE A 613 -0.39 18.59 27.21
N ASP A 614 -1.69 18.74 26.94
CA ASP A 614 -2.72 17.81 27.42
C ASP A 614 -3.01 16.70 26.43
N SER A 615 -2.99 17.02 25.15
CA SER A 615 -3.18 16.05 24.08
C SER A 615 -2.41 16.44 22.81
N LEU A 616 -2.10 15.44 22.01
CA LEU A 616 -1.38 15.58 20.75
C LEU A 616 -1.95 14.58 19.74
N THR A 617 -2.33 15.05 18.56
CA THR A 617 -2.67 14.17 17.43
C THR A 617 -1.40 13.87 16.68
N GLN A 618 -0.83 12.70 16.95
CA GLN A 618 0.43 12.30 16.34
C GLN A 618 0.21 11.86 14.89
N VAL A 619 0.51 12.74 13.95
CA VAL A 619 0.36 12.47 12.51
C VAL A 619 1.62 11.86 11.87
N ASP A 620 2.73 11.92 12.58
CA ASP A 620 4.03 11.41 12.18
C ASP A 620 4.92 11.25 13.42
N ASN A 621 5.81 10.25 13.45
CA ASN A 621 6.71 10.03 14.59
C ASN A 621 7.65 11.22 14.86
N ASN A 622 7.96 11.99 13.83
CA ASN A 622 8.83 13.16 13.91
C ASN A 622 8.06 14.49 14.01
N ALA A 623 6.73 14.46 14.07
CA ALA A 623 5.95 15.67 14.28
C ALA A 623 6.22 16.24 15.66
N ILE A 624 6.49 17.56 15.70
CA ILE A 624 6.96 18.26 16.88
C ILE A 624 5.88 19.22 17.38
N SER A 625 5.70 19.27 18.70
CA SER A 625 4.85 20.26 19.35
C SER A 625 5.53 20.78 20.60
N GLY A 626 5.55 22.10 20.81
CA GLY A 626 6.23 22.65 21.97
C GLY A 626 6.24 24.16 22.08
N LEU A 627 7.14 24.67 22.91
CA LEU A 627 7.33 26.09 23.19
C LEU A 627 8.60 26.56 22.51
N MET A 628 8.54 27.72 21.83
CA MET A 628 9.65 28.26 21.04
C MET A 628 9.89 29.73 21.35
N ILE A 629 11.15 30.13 21.33
CA ILE A 629 11.62 31.54 21.29
C ILE A 629 12.37 31.74 19.96
N ARG A 630 12.01 32.78 19.20
CA ARG A 630 12.65 33.15 17.92
C ARG A 630 13.02 34.62 17.87
N LYS A 631 14.08 34.91 17.10
CA LYS A 631 14.55 36.27 16.85
C LYS A 631 13.63 37.06 15.90
N SER A 632 13.06 36.39 14.91
CA SER A 632 12.16 36.97 13.92
C SER A 632 11.13 35.94 13.43
N LEU A 633 10.23 36.34 12.53
CA LEU A 633 9.25 35.47 11.88
C LEU A 633 9.72 34.95 10.51
N GLU A 634 11.00 35.16 10.17
CA GLU A 634 11.61 34.60 8.97
C GLU A 634 11.85 33.09 9.19
N ASP A 635 11.76 32.30 8.14
CA ASP A 635 11.82 30.84 8.22
C ASP A 635 13.19 30.27 8.62
N ASP A 636 14.25 31.05 8.44
CA ASP A 636 15.63 30.71 8.81
C ASP A 636 16.12 31.35 10.13
N ALA A 637 15.21 31.99 10.87
CA ALA A 637 15.55 32.77 12.07
C ALA A 637 16.24 31.94 13.15
N ALA A 638 17.18 32.58 13.89
CA ALA A 638 17.73 32.03 15.12
C ALA A 638 16.59 31.72 16.10
N ALA A 639 16.59 30.54 16.69
CA ALA A 639 15.50 30.02 17.52
C ALA A 639 15.98 28.98 18.52
N ALA A 640 15.24 28.81 19.62
CA ALA A 640 15.35 27.65 20.50
C ALA A 640 13.95 27.14 20.87
N MET A 641 13.84 25.86 21.05
CA MET A 641 12.57 25.16 21.28
C MET A 641 12.73 24.04 22.30
N ILE A 642 11.77 23.94 23.21
CA ILE A 642 11.52 22.75 24.02
C ILE A 642 10.26 22.08 23.49
N SER A 643 10.35 20.86 23.06
CA SER A 643 9.26 20.18 22.34
C SER A 643 9.15 18.71 22.66
N THR A 644 8.05 18.13 22.29
CA THR A 644 7.79 16.70 22.37
C THR A 644 7.56 16.10 20.99
N SER A 645 8.07 14.87 20.80
CA SER A 645 7.79 14.00 19.66
C SER A 645 7.67 12.56 20.13
N VAL A 646 7.14 11.65 19.30
CA VAL A 646 7.13 10.22 19.62
C VAL A 646 8.52 9.65 19.41
N VAL A 647 9.02 8.89 20.36
CA VAL A 647 10.24 8.08 20.18
C VAL A 647 9.88 6.80 19.46
N LYS A 648 10.71 6.35 18.52
CA LYS A 648 10.63 5.01 17.95
C LYS A 648 10.78 4.00 19.10
N ALA A 649 9.69 3.39 19.52
CA ALA A 649 9.68 2.48 20.66
C ALA A 649 10.10 1.08 20.25
N ASP A 650 11.00 0.46 21.02
CA ASP A 650 11.15 -0.98 21.06
C ASP A 650 9.88 -1.60 21.68
N LYS A 651 8.98 -2.10 20.83
CA LYS A 651 7.86 -3.03 21.15
C LYS A 651 6.94 -2.77 22.36
N GLN A 652 6.90 -1.60 22.99
CA GLN A 652 5.94 -1.26 24.05
C GLN A 652 5.39 0.15 23.88
N ALA A 653 4.18 0.41 24.44
CA ALA A 653 3.39 1.63 24.32
C ALA A 653 4.24 2.89 24.18
N THR A 654 4.03 3.63 23.11
CA THR A 654 4.81 4.77 22.65
C THR A 654 5.00 5.84 23.73
N PRO A 655 6.15 5.92 24.41
CA PRO A 655 6.44 7.06 25.20
C PRO A 655 6.85 8.22 24.30
N TYR A 656 6.47 9.42 24.68
CA TYR A 656 7.01 10.64 24.10
C TYR A 656 8.43 10.88 24.61
N SER A 657 9.22 11.63 23.84
CA SER A 657 10.43 12.25 24.34
C SER A 657 10.28 13.77 24.32
N VAL A 658 10.82 14.42 25.37
CA VAL A 658 10.97 15.86 25.41
C VAL A 658 12.41 16.20 25.05
N HIS A 659 12.62 17.10 24.10
CA HIS A 659 13.96 17.49 23.65
C HIS A 659 14.10 19.00 23.48
N PHE A 660 15.33 19.48 23.62
CA PHE A 660 15.70 20.88 23.45
C PHE A 660 16.51 21.03 22.17
N SER A 661 16.03 21.85 21.24
CA SER A 661 16.66 22.11 19.94
C SER A 661 16.94 23.60 19.75
N ALA A 662 18.01 23.94 19.04
CA ALA A 662 18.37 25.33 18.83
C ALA A 662 19.08 25.57 17.48
N ARG A 663 18.77 26.71 16.85
CA ARG A 663 19.49 27.34 15.74
C ARG A 663 20.12 28.61 16.26
N THR A 664 21.46 28.67 16.35
CA THR A 664 22.18 29.79 16.98
C THR A 664 22.32 30.99 16.06
N LYS A 665 22.36 30.79 14.74
CA LYS A 665 22.42 31.81 13.71
C LYS A 665 21.41 31.57 12.63
N GLU A 666 21.00 32.62 11.96
CA GLU A 666 20.13 32.57 10.78
C GLU A 666 20.73 31.67 9.70
N GLY A 667 19.92 30.83 9.08
CA GLY A 667 20.29 29.90 8.02
C GLY A 667 21.12 28.67 8.44
N GLU A 668 21.45 28.50 9.73
CA GLU A 668 21.98 27.22 10.24
C GLU A 668 20.88 26.19 10.39
N ALA A 669 21.19 24.89 10.27
CA ALA A 669 20.22 23.84 10.54
C ALA A 669 19.86 23.79 12.04
N ILE A 670 18.59 23.64 12.35
CA ILE A 670 18.15 23.25 13.69
C ILE A 670 18.20 21.72 13.78
N LEU A 671 18.91 21.21 14.78
CA LEU A 671 18.97 19.77 15.01
C LEU A 671 17.66 19.33 15.69
N ALA A 672 16.91 18.51 15.00
CA ALA A 672 15.73 17.80 15.52
C ALA A 672 15.84 16.33 15.13
N PRO A 673 15.28 15.39 15.89
CA PRO A 673 15.32 13.96 15.53
C PRO A 673 14.74 13.72 14.16
N GLY A 674 15.52 13.08 13.25
CA GLY A 674 15.09 12.66 11.94
C GLY A 674 14.34 11.33 11.99
N GLU A 675 13.86 10.84 10.83
CA GLU A 675 13.03 9.63 10.72
C GLU A 675 13.68 8.36 11.30
N ASN A 676 15.01 8.31 11.29
CA ASN A 676 15.78 7.17 11.79
C ASN A 676 16.73 7.53 12.94
N ASP A 677 16.71 8.81 13.37
CA ASP A 677 17.64 9.29 14.39
C ASP A 677 17.01 9.18 15.79
N ARG A 678 17.77 8.70 16.73
CA ARG A 678 17.45 8.89 18.15
C ARG A 678 18.02 10.24 18.56
N PRO A 679 17.33 11.04 19.39
CA PRO A 679 17.84 12.34 19.84
C PRO A 679 19.27 12.29 20.35
N GLU A 680 19.63 11.25 21.08
CA GLU A 680 20.97 11.02 21.62
C GLU A 680 22.03 10.75 20.55
N ASP A 681 21.67 10.09 19.44
CA ASP A 681 22.61 9.75 18.36
C ASP A 681 23.05 10.99 17.60
N ILE A 682 22.24 12.05 17.58
CA ILE A 682 22.52 13.34 16.96
C ILE A 682 22.90 14.43 17.98
N GLY A 683 23.06 14.07 19.25
CA GLY A 683 23.49 15.00 20.31
C GLY A 683 22.43 16.01 20.73
N VAL A 684 21.14 15.72 20.56
CA VAL A 684 20.03 16.56 21.04
C VAL A 684 19.70 16.21 22.49
N PRO A 685 19.81 17.13 23.45
CA PRO A 685 19.43 16.88 24.83
C PRO A 685 17.96 16.46 24.95
N SER A 686 17.70 15.35 25.64
CA SER A 686 16.34 14.78 25.73
C SER A 686 16.03 14.03 27.03
N ILE A 687 14.74 14.00 27.37
CA ILE A 687 14.16 13.14 28.41
C ILE A 687 13.23 12.15 27.70
N LYS A 688 13.43 10.84 27.90
CA LYS A 688 12.67 9.77 27.28
C LYS A 688 11.60 9.22 28.23
N GLY A 689 10.60 8.55 27.65
CA GLY A 689 9.60 7.80 28.40
C GLY A 689 8.54 8.67 29.06
N THR A 690 8.33 9.90 28.54
CA THR A 690 7.30 10.79 29.07
C THR A 690 5.91 10.41 28.54
N THR A 691 4.86 10.65 29.33
CA THR A 691 3.46 10.45 28.94
C THR A 691 2.70 11.77 29.04
N LEU A 692 1.74 11.99 28.15
CA LEU A 692 0.84 13.15 28.26
C LEU A 692 -0.24 12.89 29.33
N PRO A 693 -0.68 13.94 30.08
CA PRO A 693 -0.27 15.34 29.98
C PRO A 693 1.12 15.61 30.56
N TYR A 694 1.91 16.50 29.95
CA TYR A 694 3.27 16.83 30.40
C TYR A 694 3.54 18.33 30.31
N TRP A 695 4.36 18.86 31.25
CA TRP A 695 4.64 20.29 31.37
C TRP A 695 5.95 20.66 30.66
N LEU A 696 5.91 21.75 29.91
CA LEU A 696 7.07 22.36 29.27
C LEU A 696 7.25 23.81 29.74
N LYS A 697 8.50 24.22 29.83
CA LYS A 697 8.85 25.60 30.12
C LYS A 697 10.06 26.01 29.30
N ILE A 698 10.00 27.20 28.72
CA ILE A 698 11.13 27.83 28.02
C ILE A 698 11.38 29.22 28.62
N SER A 699 12.63 29.53 28.96
CA SER A 699 13.00 30.81 29.53
C SER A 699 14.18 31.42 28.79
N LYS A 700 14.19 32.76 28.69
CA LYS A 700 15.30 33.55 28.21
C LYS A 700 15.77 34.46 29.33
N THR A 701 17.07 34.44 29.65
CA THR A 701 17.74 35.33 30.57
C THR A 701 19.02 35.84 29.93
N GLY A 702 19.09 37.13 29.60
CA GLY A 702 20.17 37.68 28.80
C GLY A 702 20.26 37.05 27.40
N SER A 703 21.38 36.39 27.08
CA SER A 703 21.56 35.63 25.84
C SER A 703 21.21 34.16 25.99
N THR A 704 21.02 33.66 27.20
CA THR A 704 20.83 32.24 27.46
C THR A 704 19.35 31.86 27.38
N ILE A 705 19.05 30.86 26.56
CA ILE A 705 17.70 30.25 26.43
C ILE A 705 17.78 28.85 27.00
N THR A 706 16.89 28.52 27.93
CA THR A 706 16.87 27.22 28.60
C THR A 706 15.48 26.61 28.51
N GLY A 707 15.44 25.31 28.20
CA GLY A 707 14.24 24.49 28.17
C GLY A 707 14.16 23.56 29.38
N TYR A 708 12.99 23.45 29.96
CA TYR A 708 12.69 22.58 31.09
C TYR A 708 11.47 21.74 30.84
N ALA A 709 11.41 20.60 31.52
CA ALA A 709 10.29 19.68 31.51
C ALA A 709 9.88 19.27 32.90
N SER A 710 8.62 18.90 33.13
CA SER A 710 8.08 18.52 34.45
C SER A 710 6.85 17.62 34.32
N GLU A 711 6.69 16.66 35.21
CA GLU A 711 5.48 15.83 35.35
C GLU A 711 4.37 16.53 36.14
N ASP A 712 4.73 17.29 37.13
CA ASP A 712 3.82 17.89 38.12
C ASP A 712 3.64 19.42 38.01
N GLY A 713 4.40 20.06 37.10
CA GLY A 713 4.44 21.51 36.94
C GLY A 713 5.11 22.28 38.08
N LYS A 714 5.70 21.58 39.06
CA LYS A 714 6.36 22.14 40.22
C LYS A 714 7.85 21.83 40.26
N THR A 715 8.20 20.57 40.05
CA THR A 715 9.58 20.08 40.00
C THR A 715 10.06 20.10 38.54
N TRP A 716 11.07 20.92 38.26
CA TRP A 716 11.54 21.16 36.91
C TRP A 716 12.92 20.55 36.66
N THR A 717 13.03 19.79 35.59
CA THR A 717 14.30 19.26 35.07
C THR A 717 14.75 20.11 33.87
N GLU A 718 15.96 20.62 33.90
CA GLU A 718 16.57 21.26 32.74
C GLU A 718 16.84 20.20 31.69
N VAL A 719 16.31 20.40 30.44
CA VAL A 719 16.54 19.52 29.32
C VAL A 719 17.75 19.99 28.53
N GLY A 720 17.89 21.29 28.32
CA GLY A 720 19.01 21.86 27.61
C GLY A 720 19.03 23.38 27.66
N SER A 721 20.19 23.94 27.32
CA SER A 721 20.44 25.38 27.34
C SER A 721 21.36 25.80 26.19
N LYS A 722 21.17 27.03 25.66
CA LYS A 722 22.01 27.57 24.58
C LYS A 722 22.07 29.09 24.62
N ASP A 723 23.27 29.63 24.39
CA ASP A 723 23.45 31.05 24.23
C ASP A 723 23.14 31.47 22.79
N ILE A 724 22.17 32.38 22.62
CA ILE A 724 21.71 32.87 21.33
C ILE A 724 21.49 34.37 21.38
N LYS A 725 22.13 35.12 20.47
CA LYS A 725 21.97 36.58 20.35
C LYS A 725 20.62 36.91 19.70
N MET A 726 19.54 37.00 20.49
CA MET A 726 18.19 37.29 20.00
C MET A 726 17.89 38.75 19.74
N GLY A 727 18.70 39.69 20.23
CA GLY A 727 18.40 41.12 20.18
C GLY A 727 17.47 41.59 21.31
N LYS A 728 16.88 42.79 21.15
CA LYS A 728 15.99 43.38 22.17
C LYS A 728 14.56 42.87 22.08
N GLU A 729 14.11 42.46 20.91
CA GLU A 729 12.77 41.96 20.66
C GLU A 729 12.82 40.45 20.35
N ILE A 730 11.88 39.69 20.87
CA ILE A 730 11.74 38.26 20.65
C ILE A 730 10.29 37.91 20.33
N TYR A 731 10.11 36.74 19.69
CA TYR A 731 8.82 36.10 19.51
C TYR A 731 8.80 34.81 20.32
N ILE A 732 7.88 34.71 21.28
CA ILE A 732 7.74 33.56 22.17
C ILE A 732 6.35 32.96 22.05
N GLY A 733 6.25 31.63 21.96
CA GLY A 733 4.94 31.01 21.77
C GLY A 733 4.98 29.51 21.54
N PHE A 734 3.95 29.02 20.89
CA PHE A 734 3.63 27.61 20.65
C PHE A 734 3.90 27.26 19.20
N ALA A 735 4.77 26.31 18.98
CA ALA A 735 5.16 25.84 17.65
C ALA A 735 4.67 24.41 17.44
N VAL A 736 4.00 24.17 16.30
CA VAL A 736 3.46 22.86 15.93
C VAL A 736 3.76 22.62 14.46
N ASP A 737 4.40 21.48 14.15
CA ASP A 737 4.66 20.99 12.80
C ASP A 737 4.06 19.59 12.57
N GLY A 738 4.07 19.12 11.33
CA GLY A 738 3.61 17.80 10.91
C GLY A 738 4.72 16.87 10.43
N ALA A 739 5.98 17.23 10.65
CA ALA A 739 7.20 16.55 10.20
C ALA A 739 7.41 16.44 8.68
N LYS A 740 6.57 17.05 7.85
CA LYS A 740 6.67 16.97 6.39
C LYS A 740 6.35 18.28 5.67
N ASN A 741 7.12 18.55 4.63
CA ASN A 741 6.90 19.64 3.67
C ASN A 741 6.26 19.14 2.36
N THR A 742 5.49 18.07 2.37
CA THR A 742 4.91 17.48 1.16
C THR A 742 3.38 17.55 1.17
N SER A 743 2.79 17.60 -0.02
CA SER A 743 1.34 17.50 -0.23
C SER A 743 0.72 16.16 0.22
N GLN A 744 1.56 15.21 0.63
CA GLN A 744 1.12 13.91 1.18
C GLN A 744 0.64 14.01 2.64
N LEU A 745 0.91 15.13 3.33
CA LEU A 745 0.38 15.35 4.65
C LEU A 745 -1.13 15.65 4.54
N ASN A 746 -1.95 14.76 5.04
CA ASN A 746 -3.41 14.83 4.96
C ASN A 746 -4.06 15.36 6.25
N HIS A 747 -3.26 15.56 7.30
CA HIS A 747 -3.72 15.93 8.62
C HIS A 747 -2.86 17.04 9.22
N TYR A 748 -3.44 17.79 10.14
CA TYR A 748 -2.67 18.60 11.07
C TYR A 748 -2.08 17.70 12.17
N ASN A 749 -0.87 18.02 12.60
CA ASN A 749 -0.51 17.76 13.96
C ASN A 749 -1.26 18.78 14.84
N THR A 750 -2.03 18.32 15.82
CA THR A 750 -2.87 19.17 16.66
C THR A 750 -2.46 19.01 18.11
N ALA A 751 -2.08 20.10 18.76
CA ALA A 751 -1.68 20.11 20.15
C ALA A 751 -2.65 20.98 20.97
N LEU A 752 -3.07 20.48 22.14
CA LEU A 752 -3.81 21.26 23.15
C LEU A 752 -2.85 21.67 24.27
N PHE A 753 -2.64 22.97 24.40
CA PHE A 753 -1.85 23.58 25.47
C PHE A 753 -2.77 24.19 26.52
N THR A 754 -2.57 23.79 27.79
CA THR A 754 -3.33 24.30 28.92
C THR A 754 -2.41 24.91 29.97
N HIS A 755 -2.97 25.50 31.04
CA HIS A 755 -2.21 26.09 32.16
C HIS A 755 -1.11 27.04 31.68
N ILE A 756 -1.42 27.85 30.68
CA ILE A 756 -0.47 28.76 30.03
C ILE A 756 -0.12 29.91 30.97
N SER A 757 1.17 30.10 31.23
CA SER A 757 1.71 31.23 31.98
C SER A 757 2.87 31.87 31.22
N LEU A 758 2.75 33.18 30.96
CA LEU A 758 3.80 33.98 30.32
C LEU A 758 4.21 35.07 31.31
N LYS A 759 5.50 35.11 31.64
CA LYS A 759 6.09 36.11 32.52
C LYS A 759 7.12 36.91 31.75
N GLU A 760 6.98 38.22 31.72
CA GLU A 760 8.00 39.19 31.27
C GLU A 760 8.87 39.52 32.51
N LYS A 761 10.22 39.51 32.33
CA LYS A 761 11.17 39.77 33.42
C LYS A 761 11.92 41.05 33.16
#